data_6eb04d59cdd78fb107ecf9c9491b5d47
#
_entry.id   6eb04d59cdd78fb107ecf9c9491b5d47
#
_cell.length_a   1.000
_cell.length_b   1.000
_cell.length_c   1.000
_cell.angle_alpha   90.00
_cell.angle_beta   90.00
_cell.angle_gamma   90.00
#
_symmetry.space_group_name_H-M   'P 1'
#
loop_
_entity.id
_entity.type
_entity.pdbx_description
1 polymer ?
#
loop_
_entity_poly.entity_id
_entity_poly.type
_entity_poly.pdbx_seq_one_letter_code
_entity_poly.pdbx_strand_id
1 'polypeptide(L)'
;MGIFFDEESRSFKLDTRNSSYVISVVDDEGFIGHAYYGDRISDADVNYLLRMDENPFVPSKNNRDRGSFFDAFPTEYPGNNVGDYREGAIAVRCEDNSRAVSFVYAGHRIYEGKPKLSGLPATFAENKNNNSDDAKIYTLEIDAIDPCIGLAATFCYSVFPDQDVITRSVKLKNTSDKNIFITKVMSAALDLPDDGYELLSLHGSWARERRMEFRKIGYGKQSVGSIKGKSSHQEHPFIALVDNGSSQNTGHVYGFCFVYSGNFLAQVEKNQFDSLRVLMGIHPENFEWKLESGEEFQAPEVVMTYSASGLGTMTRNLHDLYREHLIRSPYKDKKRPILINNWEATYFNFDTEKLLSIAHEAKKSGIEMLVMDDGWFGNRNDDNTSLGDWFVNEEKLHGGLKYLVDEVNKIGLKFGIWFEPEMISPESKLYKEHPDWAIAIPGRDACRSRNQYVLDLSRPEVVDYCYEAVAGILRSANIEYVKWDMNREHTDLHSSYLPADRQGELEHRYMLAVYELQERLMKEFPKLLLENCSGGGARFDAGMLYYSPQIWCSDDTDAIERLAIQEGTALIYPLSTMGAHVSDCPNHTVGRVTPFKTRGDVALCGTFGYELDITKIPQDDRAAITEQIKTYHKYNELVRNGDYYRLASYQENNLYDCYMIAAKDKSEALLTYVQVLNRPNFKSRIVKLAGLAPDKEYKVLYEGDDGMESNSDNENGAGNAPVFHGDTLMSAGLKLPNMWGDFKSTLVHLVAKQP
;
A
#
# COMPACT_ATOMS: atom_id res chain seq x y z
N MET A 1 -13.59 22.24 -12.10
CA MET A 1 -12.95 20.90 -12.07
C MET A 1 -14.06 19.87 -11.98
N GLY A 2 -13.83 18.63 -12.33
CA GLY A 2 -14.84 17.58 -12.28
C GLY A 2 -15.03 16.89 -13.62
N ILE A 3 -16.26 16.47 -13.92
CA ILE A 3 -16.59 15.70 -15.11
C ILE A 3 -17.50 16.49 -16.03
N PHE A 4 -17.13 16.57 -17.30
CA PHE A 4 -17.88 17.24 -18.35
C PHE A 4 -18.16 16.25 -19.50
N PHE A 5 -19.37 16.29 -20.04
CA PHE A 5 -19.76 15.57 -21.25
C PHE A 5 -20.07 16.55 -22.37
N ASP A 6 -19.37 16.42 -23.47
CA ASP A 6 -19.65 17.14 -24.71
C ASP A 6 -20.56 16.29 -25.59
N GLU A 7 -21.81 16.76 -25.81
CA GLU A 7 -22.81 16.03 -26.59
C GLU A 7 -22.46 15.96 -28.08
N GLU A 8 -21.78 16.98 -28.63
CA GLU A 8 -21.47 17.07 -30.07
C GLU A 8 -20.36 16.08 -30.43
N SER A 9 -19.27 16.07 -29.69
CA SER A 9 -18.16 15.14 -29.90
C SER A 9 -18.36 13.80 -29.21
N ARG A 10 -19.39 13.63 -28.36
CA ARG A 10 -19.65 12.48 -27.51
C ARG A 10 -18.45 12.11 -26.62
N SER A 11 -17.78 13.16 -26.08
CA SER A 11 -16.56 13.02 -25.30
C SER A 11 -16.80 13.34 -23.81
N PHE A 12 -16.26 12.49 -22.94
CA PHE A 12 -16.20 12.70 -21.50
C PHE A 12 -14.83 13.23 -21.14
N LYS A 13 -14.79 14.39 -20.49
CA LYS A 13 -13.56 15.00 -19.96
C LYS A 13 -13.61 15.03 -18.45
N LEU A 14 -12.63 14.39 -17.83
CA LEU A 14 -12.45 14.25 -16.40
C LEU A 14 -11.24 15.09 -15.98
N ASP A 15 -11.48 16.17 -15.24
CA ASP A 15 -10.44 17.12 -14.85
C ASP A 15 -10.13 17.04 -13.36
N THR A 16 -8.87 16.79 -13.04
CA THR A 16 -8.30 17.10 -11.73
C THR A 16 -7.73 18.53 -11.71
N ARG A 17 -6.96 18.88 -10.70
CA ARG A 17 -6.31 20.21 -10.64
C ARG A 17 -5.32 20.39 -11.79
N ASN A 18 -4.50 19.38 -12.07
CA ASN A 18 -3.37 19.48 -12.99
C ASN A 18 -3.44 18.49 -14.15
N SER A 19 -4.43 17.59 -14.21
CA SER A 19 -4.55 16.59 -15.28
C SER A 19 -5.94 16.54 -15.89
N SER A 20 -6.01 16.02 -17.13
CA SER A 20 -7.25 15.69 -17.83
C SER A 20 -7.19 14.25 -18.33
N TYR A 21 -8.32 13.54 -18.25
CA TYR A 21 -8.56 12.24 -18.84
C TYR A 21 -9.75 12.32 -19.78
N VAL A 22 -9.60 11.89 -21.04
CA VAL A 22 -10.65 12.03 -22.05
C VAL A 22 -11.01 10.68 -22.65
N ILE A 23 -12.32 10.38 -22.63
CA ILE A 23 -12.91 9.18 -23.24
C ILE A 23 -13.89 9.66 -24.31
N SER A 24 -13.90 9.01 -25.47
CA SER A 24 -14.82 9.37 -26.54
C SER A 24 -15.60 8.18 -27.05
N VAL A 25 -16.87 8.38 -27.36
CA VAL A 25 -17.72 7.40 -28.01
C VAL A 25 -17.79 7.73 -29.49
N VAL A 26 -17.23 6.87 -30.31
CA VAL A 26 -17.09 7.14 -31.75
C VAL A 26 -17.95 6.22 -32.58
N ASP A 27 -18.36 6.73 -33.73
CA ASP A 27 -19.16 6.07 -34.76
C ASP A 27 -20.57 5.65 -34.32
N ASP A 28 -21.35 5.19 -35.29
CA ASP A 28 -22.71 4.66 -35.07
C ASP A 28 -22.68 3.35 -34.27
N GLU A 29 -21.60 2.60 -34.36
CA GLU A 29 -21.38 1.35 -33.59
C GLU A 29 -21.16 1.60 -32.11
N GLY A 30 -20.76 2.82 -31.70
CA GLY A 30 -20.57 3.18 -30.31
C GLY A 30 -19.29 2.62 -29.68
N PHE A 31 -18.17 2.61 -30.41
CA PHE A 31 -16.86 2.24 -29.87
C PHE A 31 -16.43 3.25 -28.81
N ILE A 32 -15.89 2.75 -27.67
CA ILE A 32 -15.42 3.57 -26.56
C ILE A 32 -13.89 3.62 -26.64
N GLY A 33 -13.36 4.81 -26.99
CA GLY A 33 -11.93 5.04 -27.14
C GLY A 33 -11.34 5.87 -26.03
N HIS A 34 -10.10 5.56 -25.64
CA HIS A 34 -9.26 6.39 -24.79
C HIS A 34 -8.58 7.44 -25.65
N ALA A 35 -8.94 8.71 -25.48
CA ALA A 35 -8.42 9.79 -26.31
C ALA A 35 -7.18 10.48 -25.70
N TYR A 36 -7.16 10.69 -24.39
CA TYR A 36 -6.07 11.43 -23.75
C TYR A 36 -5.99 11.17 -22.25
N TYR A 37 -4.78 11.11 -21.69
CA TYR A 37 -4.47 11.27 -20.28
C TYR A 37 -3.13 11.98 -20.12
N GLY A 38 -3.07 13.06 -19.37
CA GLY A 38 -1.85 13.84 -19.17
C GLY A 38 -2.14 15.20 -18.54
N ASP A 39 -1.34 16.21 -18.89
CA ASP A 39 -1.52 17.58 -18.44
C ASP A 39 -2.95 18.08 -18.68
N ARG A 40 -3.41 18.97 -17.83
CA ARG A 40 -4.75 19.54 -17.95
C ARG A 40 -4.89 20.34 -19.24
N ILE A 41 -5.89 19.97 -20.05
CA ILE A 41 -6.24 20.63 -21.31
C ILE A 41 -7.61 21.34 -21.21
N SER A 42 -7.85 22.29 -22.09
CA SER A 42 -9.12 23.05 -22.11
C SER A 42 -10.21 22.36 -22.93
N ASP A 43 -9.83 21.77 -24.07
CA ASP A 43 -10.75 21.16 -25.02
C ASP A 43 -11.23 19.78 -24.56
N ALA A 44 -12.50 19.47 -24.80
CA ALA A 44 -13.05 18.13 -24.57
C ALA A 44 -13.01 17.29 -25.84
N ASP A 45 -13.14 17.91 -27.01
CA ASP A 45 -13.00 17.22 -28.29
C ASP A 45 -11.53 17.13 -28.72
N VAL A 46 -10.96 15.97 -28.50
CA VAL A 46 -9.62 15.60 -28.96
C VAL A 46 -9.65 14.28 -29.77
N ASN A 47 -10.79 14.05 -30.45
CA ASN A 47 -11.01 12.81 -31.22
C ASN A 47 -10.00 12.60 -32.35
N TYR A 48 -9.33 13.68 -32.80
CA TYR A 48 -8.25 13.59 -33.79
C TYR A 48 -7.02 12.79 -33.28
N LEU A 49 -6.89 12.59 -31.96
CA LEU A 49 -5.83 11.75 -31.36
C LEU A 49 -6.15 10.27 -31.47
N LEU A 50 -7.41 9.89 -31.64
CA LEU A 50 -7.81 8.50 -31.78
C LEU A 50 -7.28 7.96 -33.10
N ARG A 51 -6.42 6.96 -33.03
CA ARG A 51 -5.92 6.28 -34.22
C ARG A 51 -7.01 5.39 -34.81
N MET A 52 -7.42 5.70 -36.03
CA MET A 52 -8.50 5.01 -36.74
C MET A 52 -8.07 4.57 -38.16
N ASP A 53 -6.76 4.47 -38.40
CA ASP A 53 -6.21 4.04 -39.69
C ASP A 53 -6.36 2.53 -39.84
N GLU A 54 -6.81 2.11 -41.00
CA GLU A 54 -6.85 0.69 -41.37
C GLU A 54 -5.43 0.11 -41.40
N ASN A 55 -5.31 -1.13 -40.93
CA ASN A 55 -4.06 -1.86 -41.00
C ASN A 55 -4.16 -3.01 -41.99
N PRO A 56 -3.12 -3.28 -42.81
CA PRO A 56 -3.08 -4.47 -43.65
C PRO A 56 -3.19 -5.74 -42.80
N PHE A 57 -3.90 -6.73 -43.33
CA PHE A 57 -4.04 -8.07 -42.75
C PHE A 57 -4.83 -8.15 -41.43
N VAL A 58 -5.53 -7.10 -41.02
CA VAL A 58 -6.44 -7.13 -39.89
C VAL A 58 -7.80 -7.66 -40.31
N PRO A 59 -8.40 -8.59 -39.57
CA PRO A 59 -9.74 -9.11 -39.90
C PRO A 59 -10.80 -8.03 -39.82
N SER A 60 -11.76 -8.06 -40.74
CA SER A 60 -12.89 -7.14 -40.82
C SER A 60 -14.13 -7.87 -41.31
N LYS A 61 -15.30 -7.46 -40.87
CA LYS A 61 -16.59 -8.00 -41.34
C LYS A 61 -16.91 -7.56 -42.79
N ASN A 62 -16.46 -6.36 -43.13
CA ASN A 62 -16.61 -5.80 -44.48
C ASN A 62 -15.57 -4.68 -44.70
N ASN A 63 -15.47 -4.17 -45.92
CA ASN A 63 -14.44 -3.18 -46.31
C ASN A 63 -14.52 -1.82 -45.59
N ARG A 64 -15.54 -1.58 -44.80
CA ARG A 64 -15.73 -0.34 -44.04
C ARG A 64 -15.91 -0.60 -42.54
N ASP A 65 -15.64 -1.81 -42.11
CA ASP A 65 -15.78 -2.21 -40.73
C ASP A 65 -14.66 -1.59 -39.90
N ARG A 66 -15.03 -0.93 -38.83
CA ARG A 66 -14.09 -0.41 -37.79
C ARG A 66 -13.24 -1.51 -37.17
N GLY A 67 -13.68 -2.75 -37.15
CA GLY A 67 -12.89 -3.91 -36.74
C GLY A 67 -11.55 -4.06 -37.45
N SER A 68 -11.37 -3.45 -38.64
CA SER A 68 -10.12 -3.50 -39.39
C SER A 68 -8.96 -2.72 -38.76
N PHE A 69 -9.17 -1.97 -37.71
CA PHE A 69 -8.11 -1.19 -37.01
C PHE A 69 -8.08 -1.39 -35.50
N PHE A 70 -8.78 -2.38 -34.96
CA PHE A 70 -8.81 -2.59 -33.49
C PHE A 70 -7.44 -2.83 -32.89
N ASP A 71 -6.48 -3.42 -33.58
CA ASP A 71 -5.11 -3.59 -33.07
C ASP A 71 -4.31 -2.28 -32.96
N ALA A 72 -4.82 -1.18 -33.50
CA ALA A 72 -4.24 0.16 -33.39
C ALA A 72 -5.15 1.13 -32.61
N PHE A 73 -6.46 0.88 -32.55
CA PHE A 73 -7.42 1.74 -31.89
C PHE A 73 -7.23 1.70 -30.36
N PRO A 74 -7.09 2.86 -29.69
CA PRO A 74 -6.93 2.91 -28.24
C PRO A 74 -8.28 2.67 -27.54
N THR A 75 -8.69 1.40 -27.46
CA THR A 75 -9.94 1.01 -26.81
C THR A 75 -9.87 1.22 -25.30
N GLU A 76 -10.85 1.92 -24.73
CA GLU A 76 -10.91 2.21 -23.31
C GLU A 76 -10.96 0.96 -22.42
N TYR A 77 -11.67 -0.10 -22.88
CA TYR A 77 -11.69 -1.39 -22.18
C TYR A 77 -11.68 -2.54 -23.21
N PRO A 78 -10.50 -2.94 -23.68
CA PRO A 78 -10.37 -3.89 -24.79
C PRO A 78 -10.78 -5.30 -24.37
N GLY A 79 -11.63 -5.91 -25.23
CA GLY A 79 -11.98 -7.33 -25.16
C GLY A 79 -11.05 -8.22 -25.97
N ASN A 80 -11.28 -9.52 -25.91
CA ASN A 80 -10.48 -10.51 -26.63
C ASN A 80 -11.19 -11.04 -27.90
N ASN A 81 -10.40 -11.51 -28.86
CA ASN A 81 -10.83 -12.23 -30.07
C ASN A 81 -11.76 -11.44 -31.03
N VAL A 82 -11.58 -10.12 -31.09
CA VAL A 82 -12.41 -9.22 -31.91
C VAL A 82 -11.60 -8.37 -32.91
N GLY A 83 -10.31 -8.68 -33.08
CA GLY A 83 -9.42 -7.98 -34.02
C GLY A 83 -8.38 -7.09 -33.36
N ASP A 84 -8.41 -6.89 -32.03
CA ASP A 84 -7.28 -6.38 -31.24
C ASP A 84 -6.40 -7.57 -30.81
N TYR A 85 -5.15 -7.58 -31.22
CA TYR A 85 -4.19 -8.64 -30.91
C TYR A 85 -3.27 -8.29 -29.71
N ARG A 86 -3.41 -7.08 -29.16
CA ARG A 86 -2.79 -6.71 -27.88
C ARG A 86 -3.54 -7.40 -26.75
N GLU A 87 -2.94 -7.41 -25.58
CA GLU A 87 -3.56 -8.00 -24.39
C GLU A 87 -4.89 -7.32 -24.03
N GLY A 88 -5.97 -8.11 -23.95
CA GLY A 88 -7.28 -7.61 -23.55
C GLY A 88 -7.40 -7.35 -22.05
N ALA A 89 -8.23 -6.40 -21.67
CA ALA A 89 -8.59 -6.13 -20.28
C ALA A 89 -9.56 -7.16 -19.70
N ILE A 90 -10.35 -7.81 -20.57
CA ILE A 90 -11.32 -8.84 -20.19
C ILE A 90 -11.21 -10.05 -21.13
N ALA A 91 -11.36 -11.23 -20.55
CA ALA A 91 -11.54 -12.47 -21.28
C ALA A 91 -12.66 -13.30 -20.64
N VAL A 92 -13.47 -13.91 -21.48
CA VAL A 92 -14.58 -14.75 -21.03
C VAL A 92 -14.55 -16.11 -21.75
N ARG A 93 -15.26 -17.08 -21.18
CA ARG A 93 -15.61 -18.35 -21.79
C ARG A 93 -17.11 -18.55 -21.61
N CYS A 94 -17.84 -18.62 -22.72
CA CYS A 94 -19.27 -18.94 -22.71
C CYS A 94 -19.49 -20.45 -22.58
N GLU A 95 -20.72 -20.89 -22.35
CA GLU A 95 -21.08 -22.32 -22.21
C GLU A 95 -20.73 -23.15 -23.45
N ASP A 96 -20.80 -22.56 -24.62
CA ASP A 96 -20.43 -23.17 -25.90
C ASP A 96 -18.90 -23.11 -26.19
N ASN A 97 -18.11 -22.65 -25.22
CA ASN A 97 -16.67 -22.39 -25.31
C ASN A 97 -16.26 -21.27 -26.26
N SER A 98 -17.17 -20.46 -26.80
CA SER A 98 -16.82 -19.21 -27.48
C SER A 98 -16.16 -18.24 -26.48
N ARG A 99 -15.23 -17.38 -27.01
CA ARG A 99 -14.36 -16.55 -26.15
C ARG A 99 -14.22 -15.11 -26.64
N ALA A 100 -15.07 -14.67 -27.55
CA ALA A 100 -15.04 -13.29 -28.02
C ALA A 100 -15.86 -12.39 -27.11
N VAL A 101 -15.33 -11.21 -26.79
CA VAL A 101 -16.06 -10.16 -26.08
C VAL A 101 -15.73 -8.79 -26.66
N SER A 102 -16.76 -8.00 -26.98
CA SER A 102 -16.63 -6.66 -27.52
C SER A 102 -17.73 -5.75 -26.99
N PHE A 103 -17.34 -4.77 -26.19
CA PHE A 103 -18.29 -3.82 -25.62
C PHE A 103 -18.56 -2.65 -26.57
N VAL A 104 -19.82 -2.26 -26.61
CA VAL A 104 -20.29 -1.03 -27.24
C VAL A 104 -21.00 -0.16 -26.19
N TYR A 105 -20.96 1.15 -26.39
CA TYR A 105 -21.60 2.12 -25.49
C TYR A 105 -23.11 1.91 -25.42
N ALA A 106 -23.66 1.93 -24.20
CA ALA A 106 -25.08 1.77 -23.92
C ALA A 106 -25.70 2.96 -23.17
N GLY A 107 -24.90 3.76 -22.51
CA GLY A 107 -25.36 4.92 -21.74
C GLY A 107 -24.30 5.39 -20.73
N HIS A 108 -24.62 6.45 -20.00
CA HIS A 108 -23.76 6.95 -18.93
C HIS A 108 -24.56 7.66 -17.84
N ARG A 109 -23.91 7.85 -16.70
CA ARG A 109 -24.38 8.67 -15.58
C ARG A 109 -23.22 9.48 -15.01
N ILE A 110 -23.49 10.76 -14.67
CA ILE A 110 -22.53 11.62 -13.94
C ILE A 110 -23.25 12.11 -12.68
N TYR A 111 -22.61 11.96 -11.52
CA TYR A 111 -23.18 12.36 -10.24
C TYR A 111 -22.10 12.75 -9.22
N GLU A 112 -22.49 13.54 -8.21
CA GLU A 112 -21.64 13.89 -7.09
C GLU A 112 -21.49 12.72 -6.12
N GLY A 113 -20.29 12.51 -5.60
CA GLY A 113 -19.95 11.41 -4.70
C GLY A 113 -19.35 10.20 -5.41
N LYS A 114 -19.18 9.12 -4.65
CA LYS A 114 -18.54 7.89 -5.14
C LYS A 114 -19.28 6.65 -4.60
N PRO A 115 -19.58 5.65 -5.46
CA PRO A 115 -20.23 4.43 -5.02
C PRO A 115 -19.28 3.57 -4.18
N LYS A 116 -19.85 2.81 -3.23
CA LYS A 116 -19.11 1.75 -2.53
C LYS A 116 -18.97 0.54 -3.43
N LEU A 117 -17.81 -0.10 -3.40
CA LEU A 117 -17.61 -1.39 -4.05
C LEU A 117 -18.03 -2.50 -3.08
N SER A 118 -18.93 -3.37 -3.52
CA SER A 118 -19.50 -4.42 -2.66
C SER A 118 -18.43 -5.43 -2.22
N GLY A 119 -18.22 -5.56 -0.91
CA GLY A 119 -17.26 -6.51 -0.32
C GLY A 119 -15.77 -6.15 -0.51
N LEU A 120 -15.46 -5.04 -1.17
CA LEU A 120 -14.10 -4.64 -1.50
C LEU A 120 -13.70 -3.33 -0.81
N PRO A 121 -12.42 -3.16 -0.45
CA PRO A 121 -11.88 -1.87 -0.09
C PRO A 121 -11.88 -0.92 -1.29
N ALA A 122 -12.17 0.34 -1.05
CA ALA A 122 -12.16 1.38 -2.08
C ALA A 122 -12.00 2.76 -1.45
N THR A 123 -11.52 3.71 -2.21
CA THR A 123 -11.55 5.12 -1.81
C THR A 123 -13.00 5.59 -1.65
N PHE A 124 -13.21 6.62 -0.83
CA PHE A 124 -14.54 7.16 -0.52
C PHE A 124 -14.59 8.68 -0.66
N ALA A 125 -15.79 9.21 -0.90
CA ALA A 125 -16.00 10.64 -1.21
C ALA A 125 -16.25 11.54 0.01
N GLU A 126 -16.37 10.99 1.23
CA GLU A 126 -16.66 11.80 2.42
C GLU A 126 -15.55 12.80 2.69
N ASN A 127 -15.84 14.08 2.47
CA ASN A 127 -14.91 15.18 2.75
C ASN A 127 -15.45 16.03 3.90
N LYS A 128 -14.77 16.04 5.03
CA LYS A 128 -15.21 16.75 6.24
C LYS A 128 -14.97 18.27 6.19
N ASN A 129 -14.20 18.79 5.22
CA ASN A 129 -13.63 20.12 5.34
C ASN A 129 -13.74 21.03 4.08
N ASN A 130 -14.29 20.61 2.96
CA ASN A 130 -14.31 21.45 1.75
C ASN A 130 -15.73 21.81 1.28
N ASN A 131 -16.06 23.10 1.41
CA ASN A 131 -17.32 23.70 0.91
C ASN A 131 -17.15 24.32 -0.50
N SER A 132 -16.01 24.17 -1.18
CA SER A 132 -15.84 24.73 -2.52
C SER A 132 -16.33 23.73 -3.58
N ASP A 133 -17.09 24.21 -4.55
CA ASP A 133 -17.57 23.37 -5.67
C ASP A 133 -16.42 22.76 -6.49
N ASP A 134 -15.25 23.40 -6.49
CA ASP A 134 -14.05 22.95 -7.21
C ASP A 134 -13.35 21.72 -6.58
N ALA A 135 -13.66 21.42 -5.32
CA ALA A 135 -13.09 20.27 -4.58
C ALA A 135 -14.04 19.07 -4.51
N LYS A 136 -15.22 19.17 -5.09
CA LYS A 136 -16.21 18.09 -5.06
C LYS A 136 -15.74 16.88 -5.88
N ILE A 137 -15.99 15.70 -5.33
CA ILE A 137 -15.74 14.43 -5.99
C ILE A 137 -16.95 14.09 -6.84
N TYR A 138 -16.72 13.81 -8.12
CA TYR A 138 -17.72 13.37 -9.07
C TYR A 138 -17.38 11.99 -9.61
N THR A 139 -18.41 11.23 -9.95
CA THR A 139 -18.28 9.91 -10.58
C THR A 139 -18.96 9.90 -11.94
N LEU A 140 -18.25 9.37 -12.92
CA LEU A 140 -18.78 8.96 -14.23
C LEU A 140 -18.92 7.43 -14.21
N GLU A 141 -20.09 6.95 -14.58
CA GLU A 141 -20.34 5.57 -14.92
C GLU A 141 -20.71 5.49 -16.41
N ILE A 142 -19.93 4.72 -17.17
CA ILE A 142 -20.23 4.41 -18.56
C ILE A 142 -20.76 2.99 -18.62
N ASP A 143 -22.01 2.85 -19.06
CA ASP A 143 -22.61 1.54 -19.32
C ASP A 143 -22.25 1.08 -20.73
N ALA A 144 -21.81 -0.15 -20.83
CA ALA A 144 -21.43 -0.82 -22.06
C ALA A 144 -22.04 -2.22 -22.10
N ILE A 145 -22.22 -2.78 -23.29
CA ILE A 145 -22.79 -4.11 -23.47
C ILE A 145 -22.13 -4.85 -24.63
N ASP A 146 -21.90 -6.13 -24.48
CA ASP A 146 -21.75 -7.05 -25.60
C ASP A 146 -23.12 -7.72 -25.86
N PRO A 147 -23.85 -7.29 -26.90
CA PRO A 147 -25.20 -7.81 -27.16
C PRO A 147 -25.21 -9.25 -27.65
N CYS A 148 -24.08 -9.78 -28.14
CA CYS A 148 -23.97 -11.14 -28.67
C CYS A 148 -24.03 -12.18 -27.53
N ILE A 149 -23.32 -11.93 -26.44
CA ILE A 149 -23.22 -12.85 -25.31
C ILE A 149 -24.08 -12.41 -24.12
N GLY A 150 -24.66 -11.18 -24.17
CA GLY A 150 -25.47 -10.63 -23.09
C GLY A 150 -24.64 -10.28 -21.85
N LEU A 151 -23.37 -9.86 -22.03
CA LEU A 151 -22.54 -9.35 -20.93
C LEU A 151 -22.60 -7.84 -20.92
N ALA A 152 -23.12 -7.27 -19.84
CA ALA A 152 -23.08 -5.83 -19.57
C ALA A 152 -21.88 -5.48 -18.68
N ALA A 153 -21.32 -4.29 -18.91
CA ALA A 153 -20.26 -3.71 -18.09
C ALA A 153 -20.61 -2.28 -17.66
N THR A 154 -20.21 -1.88 -16.48
CA THR A 154 -20.21 -0.47 -16.05
C THR A 154 -18.78 -0.09 -15.72
N PHE A 155 -18.21 0.85 -16.46
CA PHE A 155 -16.89 1.43 -16.21
C PHE A 155 -17.09 2.64 -15.29
N CYS A 156 -16.53 2.58 -14.10
CA CYS A 156 -16.71 3.58 -13.06
C CYS A 156 -15.42 4.40 -12.90
N TYR A 157 -15.52 5.73 -13.01
CA TYR A 157 -14.41 6.68 -12.83
C TYR A 157 -14.81 7.70 -11.78
N SER A 158 -14.01 7.84 -10.72
CA SER A 158 -14.22 8.89 -9.72
C SER A 158 -13.04 9.85 -9.70
N VAL A 159 -13.32 11.14 -9.76
CA VAL A 159 -12.30 12.20 -9.82
C VAL A 159 -12.13 12.83 -8.46
N PHE A 160 -10.89 12.86 -7.95
CA PHE A 160 -10.45 13.52 -6.72
C PHE A 160 -9.60 14.73 -7.11
N PRO A 161 -10.22 15.91 -7.26
CA PRO A 161 -9.54 17.05 -7.89
C PRO A 161 -8.35 17.56 -7.10
N ASP A 162 -8.46 17.60 -5.76
CA ASP A 162 -7.42 18.16 -4.89
C ASP A 162 -6.19 17.28 -4.77
N GLN A 163 -6.35 15.95 -4.99
CA GLN A 163 -5.29 14.98 -4.92
C GLN A 163 -4.69 14.62 -6.29
N ASP A 164 -5.17 15.23 -7.39
CA ASP A 164 -4.79 14.86 -8.76
C ASP A 164 -4.90 13.36 -9.05
N VAL A 165 -6.03 12.78 -8.65
CA VAL A 165 -6.29 11.34 -8.75
C VAL A 165 -7.60 11.08 -9.48
N ILE A 166 -7.59 10.04 -10.32
CA ILE A 166 -8.77 9.41 -10.90
C ILE A 166 -8.75 7.94 -10.46
N THR A 167 -9.84 7.46 -9.88
CA THR A 167 -9.97 6.03 -9.56
C THR A 167 -10.81 5.32 -10.61
N ARG A 168 -10.54 4.05 -10.83
CA ARG A 168 -11.21 3.23 -11.82
C ARG A 168 -11.57 1.86 -11.27
N SER A 169 -12.80 1.41 -11.58
CA SER A 169 -13.25 0.03 -11.34
C SER A 169 -14.23 -0.40 -12.43
N VAL A 170 -14.48 -1.71 -12.51
CA VAL A 170 -15.38 -2.30 -13.50
C VAL A 170 -16.38 -3.21 -12.78
N LYS A 171 -17.65 -3.07 -13.10
CA LYS A 171 -18.69 -3.99 -12.70
C LYS A 171 -19.23 -4.72 -13.94
N LEU A 172 -19.34 -6.04 -13.85
CA LEU A 172 -19.87 -6.89 -14.93
C LEU A 172 -21.21 -7.49 -14.48
N LYS A 173 -22.12 -7.66 -15.44
CA LYS A 173 -23.43 -8.27 -15.18
C LYS A 173 -23.79 -9.20 -16.34
N ASN A 174 -24.15 -10.44 -16.01
CA ASN A 174 -24.71 -11.36 -16.99
C ASN A 174 -26.20 -11.06 -17.20
N THR A 175 -26.54 -10.54 -18.37
CA THR A 175 -27.94 -10.25 -18.74
C THR A 175 -28.55 -11.35 -19.64
N SER A 176 -27.77 -12.40 -19.96
CA SER A 176 -28.24 -13.54 -20.74
C SER A 176 -28.89 -14.61 -19.85
N ASP A 177 -29.45 -15.63 -20.46
CA ASP A 177 -30.00 -16.83 -19.81
C ASP A 177 -28.98 -17.97 -19.65
N LYS A 178 -27.72 -17.76 -20.07
CA LYS A 178 -26.63 -18.74 -20.03
C LYS A 178 -25.56 -18.32 -19.04
N ASN A 179 -24.76 -19.27 -18.56
CA ASN A 179 -23.60 -18.96 -17.73
C ASN A 179 -22.46 -18.35 -18.58
N ILE A 180 -21.80 -17.35 -18.00
CA ILE A 180 -20.57 -16.75 -18.53
C ILE A 180 -19.48 -16.97 -17.50
N PHE A 181 -18.30 -17.44 -17.93
CA PHE A 181 -17.13 -17.61 -17.08
C PHE A 181 -16.14 -16.49 -17.39
N ILE A 182 -15.87 -15.64 -16.41
CA ILE A 182 -14.86 -14.58 -16.52
C ILE A 182 -13.51 -15.22 -16.22
N THR A 183 -12.63 -15.31 -17.22
CA THR A 183 -11.29 -15.89 -17.07
C THR A 183 -10.19 -14.84 -16.89
N LYS A 184 -10.51 -13.56 -17.14
CA LYS A 184 -9.66 -12.40 -16.90
C LYS A 184 -10.52 -11.17 -16.72
N VAL A 185 -10.18 -10.33 -15.73
CA VAL A 185 -10.82 -9.03 -15.50
C VAL A 185 -9.79 -8.05 -14.96
N MET A 186 -9.44 -7.03 -15.76
CA MET A 186 -8.61 -5.93 -15.31
C MET A 186 -9.51 -4.79 -14.82
N SER A 187 -9.11 -4.12 -13.77
CA SER A 187 -9.83 -2.97 -13.23
C SER A 187 -9.51 -1.69 -14.02
N ALA A 188 -8.32 -1.62 -14.59
CA ALA A 188 -7.88 -0.51 -15.43
C ALA A 188 -7.21 -1.02 -16.71
N ALA A 189 -7.46 -0.30 -17.79
CA ALA A 189 -6.76 -0.39 -19.06
C ALA A 189 -6.50 1.03 -19.57
N LEU A 190 -5.32 1.30 -20.09
CA LEU A 190 -4.93 2.62 -20.58
C LEU A 190 -3.97 2.46 -21.75
N ASP A 191 -4.29 3.04 -22.89
CA ASP A 191 -3.41 3.10 -24.05
C ASP A 191 -2.76 4.50 -24.12
N LEU A 192 -1.43 4.57 -24.20
CA LEU A 192 -0.64 5.80 -24.30
C LEU A 192 0.32 5.71 -25.48
N PRO A 193 0.69 6.85 -26.11
CA PRO A 193 1.88 6.87 -26.98
C PRO A 193 3.13 6.55 -26.17
N ASP A 194 4.12 5.91 -26.77
CA ASP A 194 5.41 5.69 -26.14
C ASP A 194 6.34 6.89 -26.39
N ASP A 195 6.44 7.75 -25.40
CA ASP A 195 7.35 8.89 -25.38
C ASP A 195 8.74 8.57 -24.76
N GLY A 196 9.09 7.28 -24.67
CA GLY A 196 10.36 6.81 -24.13
C GLY A 196 10.32 6.56 -22.61
N TYR A 197 9.18 6.15 -22.09
CA TYR A 197 9.01 5.86 -20.67
C TYR A 197 9.83 4.66 -20.19
N GLU A 198 10.15 4.70 -18.90
CA GLU A 198 10.61 3.55 -18.12
C GLU A 198 9.50 3.06 -17.22
N LEU A 199 9.48 1.75 -16.99
CA LEU A 199 8.58 1.12 -16.01
C LEU A 199 9.24 1.13 -14.63
N LEU A 200 8.69 1.91 -13.71
CA LEU A 200 9.03 1.84 -12.29
C LEU A 200 8.15 0.80 -11.59
N SER A 201 8.79 -0.11 -10.88
CA SER A 201 8.12 -1.10 -10.02
C SER A 201 8.85 -1.25 -8.69
N LEU A 202 8.17 -1.87 -7.72
CA LEU A 202 8.74 -2.21 -6.42
C LEU A 202 8.83 -3.72 -6.28
N HIS A 203 10.02 -4.23 -6.05
CA HIS A 203 10.28 -5.65 -5.88
C HIS A 203 11.10 -5.94 -4.63
N GLY A 204 11.25 -7.20 -4.26
CA GLY A 204 12.07 -7.55 -3.11
C GLY A 204 11.99 -9.03 -2.71
N SER A 205 12.11 -9.25 -1.42
CA SER A 205 11.96 -10.53 -0.75
C SER A 205 11.52 -10.31 0.68
N TRP A 206 11.26 -11.39 1.44
CA TRP A 206 11.14 -11.30 2.88
C TRP A 206 12.37 -10.59 3.49
N ALA A 207 12.11 -9.65 4.41
CA ALA A 207 13.12 -8.83 5.09
C ALA A 207 13.91 -7.87 4.15
N ARG A 208 13.46 -7.68 2.91
CA ARG A 208 14.07 -6.77 1.93
C ARG A 208 13.03 -6.29 0.91
N GLU A 209 11.92 -5.79 1.39
CA GLU A 209 10.74 -5.43 0.61
C GLU A 209 10.90 -4.09 -0.12
N ARG A 210 10.13 -3.92 -1.18
CA ARG A 210 9.84 -2.66 -1.91
C ARG A 210 11.06 -1.88 -2.38
N ARG A 211 12.03 -2.56 -2.96
CA ARG A 211 13.16 -1.90 -3.66
C ARG A 211 12.67 -1.34 -4.99
N MET A 212 12.99 -0.07 -5.29
CA MET A 212 12.64 0.56 -6.56
C MET A 212 13.49 -0.01 -7.70
N GLU A 213 12.85 -0.34 -8.81
CA GLU A 213 13.50 -0.76 -10.05
C GLU A 213 12.93 0.00 -11.23
N PHE A 214 13.81 0.56 -12.05
CA PHE A 214 13.49 1.22 -13.32
C PHE A 214 13.89 0.32 -14.47
N ARG A 215 12.93 -0.04 -15.31
CA ARG A 215 13.14 -0.91 -16.47
C ARG A 215 12.75 -0.19 -17.74
N LYS A 216 13.66 -0.15 -18.72
CA LYS A 216 13.33 0.35 -20.06
C LYS A 216 12.23 -0.51 -20.70
N ILE A 217 11.19 0.12 -21.24
CA ILE A 217 10.11 -0.57 -21.91
C ILE A 217 10.55 -0.98 -23.32
N GLY A 218 10.51 -2.30 -23.59
CA GLY A 218 10.77 -2.90 -24.88
C GLY A 218 9.51 -3.43 -25.53
N TYR A 219 9.60 -3.81 -26.81
CA TYR A 219 8.48 -4.45 -27.52
C TYR A 219 8.02 -5.73 -26.82
N GLY A 220 6.69 -5.95 -26.80
CA GLY A 220 6.05 -7.03 -26.08
C GLY A 220 5.67 -6.65 -24.67
N LYS A 221 5.53 -7.64 -23.79
CA LYS A 221 4.95 -7.49 -22.45
C LYS A 221 6.02 -7.45 -21.36
N GLN A 222 5.86 -6.53 -20.43
CA GLN A 222 6.57 -6.50 -19.16
C GLN A 222 5.53 -6.43 -18.04
N SER A 223 5.70 -7.24 -17.01
CA SER A 223 4.71 -7.33 -15.94
C SER A 223 5.34 -7.49 -14.58
N VAL A 224 4.57 -7.16 -13.56
CA VAL A 224 4.74 -7.50 -12.16
C VAL A 224 3.44 -8.10 -11.65
N GLY A 225 3.52 -9.06 -10.72
CA GLY A 225 2.32 -9.70 -10.21
C GLY A 225 2.58 -10.73 -9.14
N SER A 226 1.52 -11.22 -8.54
CA SER A 226 1.56 -12.27 -7.53
C SER A 226 0.46 -13.29 -7.78
N ILE A 227 0.80 -14.57 -7.60
CA ILE A 227 -0.11 -15.71 -7.58
C ILE A 227 -0.01 -16.48 -6.25
N LYS A 228 0.36 -15.78 -5.18
CA LYS A 228 0.67 -16.35 -3.86
C LYS A 228 -0.49 -16.29 -2.87
N GLY A 229 -1.68 -15.90 -3.33
CA GLY A 229 -2.83 -15.64 -2.47
C GLY A 229 -2.78 -14.28 -1.77
N LYS A 230 -1.74 -13.52 -1.99
CA LYS A 230 -1.50 -12.18 -1.42
C LYS A 230 -0.64 -11.31 -2.32
N SER A 231 -0.56 -10.00 -2.05
CA SER A 231 0.24 -9.04 -2.81
C SER A 231 1.73 -9.41 -2.86
N SER A 232 2.34 -9.91 -1.82
CA SER A 232 3.67 -10.54 -1.72
C SER A 232 4.86 -9.61 -1.40
N HIS A 233 5.95 -10.22 -0.89
CA HIS A 233 7.23 -9.53 -0.66
C HIS A 233 7.99 -9.25 -1.96
N GLN A 234 7.77 -10.10 -2.99
CA GLN A 234 8.56 -10.09 -4.23
C GLN A 234 8.13 -8.99 -5.18
N GLU A 235 6.81 -8.78 -5.27
CA GLU A 235 6.20 -7.83 -6.19
C GLU A 235 5.14 -7.02 -5.44
N HIS A 236 4.99 -5.75 -5.81
CA HIS A 236 4.06 -4.84 -5.16
C HIS A 236 2.94 -4.44 -6.12
N PRO A 237 1.68 -4.28 -5.66
CA PRO A 237 0.55 -3.90 -6.51
C PRO A 237 0.59 -2.41 -6.91
N PHE A 238 1.70 -2.02 -7.49
CA PHE A 238 2.02 -0.68 -7.97
C PHE A 238 2.95 -0.74 -9.18
N ILE A 239 2.67 0.08 -10.17
CA ILE A 239 3.61 0.45 -11.23
C ILE A 239 3.51 1.93 -11.53
N ALA A 240 4.56 2.50 -12.11
CA ALA A 240 4.48 3.81 -12.75
C ALA A 240 5.23 3.81 -14.09
N LEU A 241 4.70 4.57 -15.05
CA LEU A 241 5.44 4.99 -16.23
C LEU A 241 6.08 6.33 -15.92
N VAL A 242 7.38 6.43 -16.14
CA VAL A 242 8.15 7.64 -15.84
C VAL A 242 9.00 8.04 -17.04
N ASP A 243 9.16 9.32 -17.28
CA ASP A 243 10.10 9.80 -18.31
C ASP A 243 11.52 9.29 -18.01
N ASN A 244 12.27 8.97 -19.05
CA ASN A 244 13.68 8.63 -18.89
C ASN A 244 14.44 9.77 -18.22
N GLY A 245 15.04 9.49 -17.06
CA GLY A 245 15.73 10.48 -16.25
C GLY A 245 14.82 11.32 -15.35
N SER A 246 13.60 10.90 -15.12
CA SER A 246 12.72 11.48 -14.08
C SER A 246 13.41 11.50 -12.72
N SER A 247 13.11 12.53 -11.95
CA SER A 247 13.59 12.70 -10.58
C SER A 247 12.44 12.89 -9.60
N GLN A 248 12.77 13.21 -8.36
CA GLN A 248 11.75 13.58 -7.37
C GLN A 248 10.97 14.86 -7.75
N ASN A 249 11.56 15.74 -8.58
CA ASN A 249 11.03 17.08 -8.86
C ASN A 249 10.84 17.38 -10.35
N THR A 250 11.16 16.44 -11.24
CA THR A 250 11.10 16.66 -12.71
C THR A 250 10.67 15.39 -13.43
N GLY A 251 10.02 15.56 -14.57
CA GLY A 251 9.56 14.49 -15.47
C GLY A 251 8.10 14.13 -15.27
N HIS A 252 7.52 13.52 -16.32
CA HIS A 252 6.16 13.03 -16.30
C HIS A 252 6.10 11.66 -15.63
N VAL A 253 5.08 11.45 -14.84
CA VAL A 253 4.85 10.20 -14.08
C VAL A 253 3.37 9.84 -14.14
N TYR A 254 3.08 8.62 -14.58
CA TYR A 254 1.76 8.00 -14.50
C TYR A 254 1.81 6.87 -13.48
N GLY A 255 1.24 7.07 -12.30
CA GLY A 255 1.22 6.08 -11.22
C GLY A 255 -0.09 5.29 -11.19
N PHE A 256 0.02 3.98 -10.96
CA PHE A 256 -1.11 3.03 -10.85
C PHE A 256 -0.95 2.23 -9.57
N CYS A 257 -1.94 2.30 -8.67
CA CYS A 257 -1.98 1.53 -7.42
C CYS A 257 -3.24 0.69 -7.37
N PHE A 258 -3.11 -0.60 -7.06
CA PHE A 258 -4.24 -1.51 -6.95
C PHE A 258 -4.74 -1.59 -5.51
N VAL A 259 -6.02 -1.31 -5.28
CA VAL A 259 -6.65 -1.38 -3.96
C VAL A 259 -7.16 -2.80 -3.72
N TYR A 260 -6.21 -3.74 -3.65
CA TYR A 260 -6.49 -5.16 -3.49
C TYR A 260 -5.27 -5.87 -2.88
N SER A 261 -5.52 -6.87 -2.03
CA SER A 261 -4.48 -7.55 -1.26
C SER A 261 -4.23 -9.00 -1.69
N GLY A 262 -4.99 -9.49 -2.68
CA GLY A 262 -4.85 -10.83 -3.25
C GLY A 262 -3.95 -10.89 -4.49
N ASN A 263 -4.13 -11.92 -5.29
CA ASN A 263 -3.39 -12.12 -6.54
C ASN A 263 -3.66 -10.98 -7.52
N PHE A 264 -2.61 -10.37 -8.03
CA PHE A 264 -2.70 -9.23 -8.95
C PHE A 264 -1.75 -9.36 -10.13
N LEU A 265 -2.09 -8.68 -11.21
CA LEU A 265 -1.26 -8.47 -12.38
C LEU A 265 -1.26 -6.98 -12.74
N ALA A 266 -0.08 -6.39 -12.90
CA ALA A 266 0.13 -5.12 -13.55
C ALA A 266 1.07 -5.33 -14.74
N GLN A 267 0.72 -4.80 -15.91
CA GLN A 267 1.40 -5.10 -17.17
C GLN A 267 1.48 -3.87 -18.05
N VAL A 268 2.60 -3.74 -18.76
CA VAL A 268 2.78 -2.78 -19.87
C VAL A 268 3.14 -3.57 -21.11
N GLU A 269 2.43 -3.34 -22.21
CA GLU A 269 2.70 -3.93 -23.51
C GLU A 269 3.02 -2.82 -24.52
N LYS A 270 4.21 -2.87 -25.13
CA LYS A 270 4.57 -2.03 -26.28
C LYS A 270 4.28 -2.78 -27.59
N ASN A 271 3.49 -2.19 -28.46
CA ASN A 271 3.11 -2.78 -29.75
C ASN A 271 3.96 -2.26 -30.92
N GLN A 272 3.66 -2.75 -32.14
CA GLN A 272 4.34 -2.40 -33.39
C GLN A 272 4.12 -0.95 -33.84
N PHE A 273 3.20 -0.21 -33.22
CA PHE A 273 2.88 1.19 -33.54
C PHE A 273 3.47 2.17 -32.52
N ASP A 274 4.43 1.72 -31.70
CA ASP A 274 5.03 2.49 -30.62
C ASP A 274 3.98 3.08 -29.66
N SER A 275 2.94 2.30 -29.35
CA SER A 275 2.00 2.62 -28.28
C SER A 275 2.11 1.62 -27.13
N LEU A 276 1.80 2.10 -25.96
CA LEU A 276 1.82 1.35 -24.71
C LEU A 276 0.40 1.06 -24.26
N ARG A 277 0.15 -0.19 -23.87
CA ARG A 277 -1.06 -0.58 -23.15
C ARG A 277 -0.71 -0.96 -21.73
N VAL A 278 -1.26 -0.22 -20.78
CA VAL A 278 -1.16 -0.51 -19.33
C VAL A 278 -2.41 -1.25 -18.88
N LEU A 279 -2.23 -2.37 -18.18
CA LEU A 279 -3.32 -3.14 -17.58
C LEU A 279 -3.02 -3.38 -16.10
N MET A 280 -4.03 -3.26 -15.23
CA MET A 280 -3.93 -3.61 -13.81
C MET A 280 -5.23 -4.22 -13.30
N GLY A 281 -5.15 -5.36 -12.61
CA GLY A 281 -6.31 -6.05 -12.06
C GLY A 281 -5.97 -7.37 -11.37
N ILE A 282 -6.97 -8.22 -11.17
CA ILE A 282 -6.81 -9.56 -10.62
C ILE A 282 -5.96 -10.41 -11.57
N HIS A 283 -5.01 -11.19 -11.01
CA HIS A 283 -4.18 -12.08 -11.80
C HIS A 283 -5.03 -13.19 -12.45
N PRO A 284 -4.95 -13.40 -13.78
CA PRO A 284 -5.79 -14.37 -14.45
C PRO A 284 -5.40 -15.84 -14.22
N GLU A 285 -4.19 -16.11 -13.74
CA GLU A 285 -3.76 -17.46 -13.41
C GLU A 285 -4.55 -18.00 -12.21
N ASN A 286 -5.10 -19.19 -12.37
CA ASN A 286 -6.01 -19.86 -11.42
C ASN A 286 -7.33 -19.11 -11.16
N PHE A 287 -7.63 -18.05 -11.93
CA PHE A 287 -8.86 -17.29 -11.78
C PHE A 287 -9.89 -17.69 -12.86
N GLU A 288 -11.05 -18.14 -12.44
CA GLU A 288 -12.24 -18.28 -13.26
C GLU A 288 -13.47 -18.00 -12.37
N TRP A 289 -14.24 -16.99 -12.73
CA TRP A 289 -15.45 -16.63 -12.00
C TRP A 289 -16.69 -16.98 -12.82
N LYS A 290 -17.53 -17.88 -12.31
CA LYS A 290 -18.80 -18.24 -12.92
C LYS A 290 -19.82 -17.15 -12.62
N LEU A 291 -20.37 -16.58 -13.67
CA LEU A 291 -21.42 -15.56 -13.61
C LEU A 291 -22.71 -16.15 -14.14
N GLU A 292 -23.63 -16.55 -13.25
CA GLU A 292 -24.94 -17.08 -13.61
C GLU A 292 -25.86 -15.96 -14.13
N SER A 293 -27.00 -16.33 -14.73
CA SER A 293 -27.96 -15.34 -15.26
C SER A 293 -28.38 -14.35 -14.16
N GLY A 294 -28.25 -13.06 -14.42
CA GLY A 294 -28.57 -11.97 -13.50
C GLY A 294 -27.50 -11.66 -12.45
N GLU A 295 -26.46 -12.50 -12.29
CA GLU A 295 -25.37 -12.25 -11.33
C GLU A 295 -24.47 -11.11 -11.78
N GLU A 296 -23.82 -10.49 -10.80
CA GLU A 296 -22.88 -9.39 -10.99
C GLU A 296 -21.49 -9.76 -10.41
N PHE A 297 -20.44 -9.24 -11.02
CA PHE A 297 -19.07 -9.30 -10.53
C PHE A 297 -18.51 -7.88 -10.40
N GLN A 298 -17.94 -7.54 -9.24
CA GLN A 298 -17.28 -6.28 -9.00
C GLN A 298 -15.76 -6.47 -8.97
N ALA A 299 -15.04 -5.86 -9.91
CA ALA A 299 -13.58 -5.80 -9.88
C ALA A 299 -13.10 -4.79 -8.83
N PRO A 300 -11.93 -5.03 -8.19
CA PRO A 300 -11.32 -4.08 -7.26
C PRO A 300 -10.96 -2.74 -7.93
N GLU A 301 -10.65 -1.73 -7.13
CA GLU A 301 -10.32 -0.38 -7.60
C GLU A 301 -8.84 -0.24 -7.96
N VAL A 302 -8.55 0.53 -9.01
CA VAL A 302 -7.23 1.09 -9.32
C VAL A 302 -7.25 2.60 -9.09
N VAL A 303 -6.26 3.10 -8.38
CA VAL A 303 -5.96 4.52 -8.20
C VAL A 303 -4.96 4.94 -9.28
N MET A 304 -5.29 5.93 -10.07
CA MET A 304 -4.43 6.50 -11.12
C MET A 304 -4.10 7.96 -10.76
N THR A 305 -2.83 8.33 -10.85
CA THR A 305 -2.37 9.71 -10.66
C THR A 305 -1.37 10.10 -11.73
N TYR A 306 -1.43 11.35 -12.16
CA TYR A 306 -0.49 11.93 -13.10
C TYR A 306 0.26 13.10 -12.46
N SER A 307 1.54 13.23 -12.78
CA SER A 307 2.38 14.36 -12.38
C SER A 307 3.33 14.75 -13.51
N ALA A 308 3.38 16.03 -13.85
CA ALA A 308 4.43 16.62 -14.70
C ALA A 308 5.64 17.13 -13.89
N SER A 309 5.64 16.92 -12.58
CA SER A 309 6.63 17.44 -11.62
C SER A 309 7.34 16.33 -10.83
N GLY A 310 7.53 15.19 -11.47
CA GLY A 310 8.32 14.07 -10.93
C GLY A 310 7.62 13.21 -9.90
N LEU A 311 8.38 12.24 -9.38
CA LEU A 311 7.92 11.24 -8.42
C LEU A 311 7.41 11.83 -7.11
N GLY A 312 8.07 12.87 -6.61
CA GLY A 312 7.68 13.48 -5.33
C GLY A 312 6.27 14.06 -5.32
N THR A 313 5.79 14.58 -6.46
CA THR A 313 4.39 15.05 -6.58
C THR A 313 3.42 13.87 -6.62
N MET A 314 3.71 12.82 -7.39
CA MET A 314 2.95 11.57 -7.35
C MET A 314 2.84 11.02 -5.91
N THR A 315 3.96 10.97 -5.20
CA THR A 315 4.01 10.52 -3.79
C THR A 315 3.06 11.32 -2.91
N ARG A 316 3.09 12.64 -2.95
CA ARG A 316 2.23 13.50 -2.13
C ARG A 316 0.76 13.39 -2.51
N ASN A 317 0.43 13.25 -3.80
CA ASN A 317 -0.93 13.00 -4.27
C ASN A 317 -1.50 11.72 -3.64
N LEU A 318 -0.74 10.62 -3.68
CA LEU A 318 -1.13 9.34 -3.09
C LEU A 318 -1.21 9.39 -1.57
N HIS A 319 -0.26 10.07 -0.90
CA HIS A 319 -0.29 10.23 0.56
C HIS A 319 -1.55 10.97 1.02
N ASP A 320 -1.91 12.06 0.35
CA ASP A 320 -3.09 12.85 0.69
C ASP A 320 -4.37 12.05 0.40
N LEU A 321 -4.45 11.38 -0.76
CA LEU A 321 -5.57 10.51 -1.07
C LEU A 321 -5.78 9.45 0.00
N TYR A 322 -4.73 8.73 0.39
CA TYR A 322 -4.88 7.62 1.35
C TYR A 322 -5.23 8.09 2.75
N ARG A 323 -4.68 9.22 3.21
CA ARG A 323 -5.06 9.82 4.49
C ARG A 323 -6.52 10.28 4.51
N GLU A 324 -6.97 10.92 3.45
CA GLU A 324 -8.26 11.60 3.43
C GLU A 324 -9.39 10.67 2.98
N HIS A 325 -9.13 9.79 1.99
CA HIS A 325 -10.14 9.08 1.25
C HIS A 325 -10.00 7.55 1.22
N LEU A 326 -9.06 6.95 1.97
CA LEU A 326 -8.91 5.49 2.04
C LEU A 326 -8.94 4.97 3.47
N ILE A 327 -8.08 5.48 4.35
CA ILE A 327 -7.96 4.98 5.72
C ILE A 327 -9.16 5.42 6.55
N ARG A 328 -9.95 4.45 7.05
CA ARG A 328 -11.17 4.73 7.82
C ARG A 328 -10.97 4.78 9.33
N SER A 329 -9.90 4.19 9.83
CA SER A 329 -9.63 4.12 11.26
C SER A 329 -9.52 5.51 11.89
N PRO A 330 -10.12 5.72 13.08
CA PRO A 330 -9.98 7.00 13.82
C PRO A 330 -8.54 7.31 14.22
N TYR A 331 -7.64 6.33 14.13
CA TYR A 331 -6.22 6.51 14.42
C TYR A 331 -5.47 7.23 13.28
N LYS A 332 -6.03 7.34 12.08
CA LYS A 332 -5.39 8.12 11.01
C LYS A 332 -5.08 9.56 11.44
N ASP A 333 -5.97 10.17 12.24
CA ASP A 333 -5.88 11.54 12.72
C ASP A 333 -5.32 11.65 14.15
N LYS A 334 -4.89 10.53 14.77
CA LYS A 334 -4.43 10.49 16.16
C LYS A 334 -3.02 9.95 16.27
N LYS A 335 -2.30 10.45 17.28
CA LYS A 335 -1.04 9.85 17.71
C LYS A 335 -1.25 8.39 18.10
N ARG A 336 -0.42 7.48 17.57
CA ARG A 336 -0.39 6.08 18.02
C ARG A 336 0.32 5.98 19.37
N PRO A 337 -0.10 5.06 20.24
CA PRO A 337 0.67 4.78 21.46
C PRO A 337 2.04 4.22 21.08
N ILE A 338 3.09 4.66 21.77
CA ILE A 338 4.42 4.07 21.63
C ILE A 338 4.38 2.69 22.29
N LEU A 339 4.59 1.66 21.49
CA LEU A 339 4.52 0.29 21.95
C LEU A 339 5.89 -0.36 22.17
N ILE A 340 5.92 -1.41 22.97
CA ILE A 340 6.99 -2.41 22.99
C ILE A 340 6.38 -3.78 22.68
N ASN A 341 6.94 -4.46 21.69
CA ASN A 341 6.56 -5.82 21.33
C ASN A 341 7.59 -6.80 21.89
N ASN A 342 7.15 -7.95 22.43
CA ASN A 342 8.06 -8.91 23.06
C ASN A 342 8.68 -9.90 22.06
N TRP A 343 8.35 -9.92 20.77
CA TRP A 343 8.82 -10.96 19.85
C TRP A 343 10.35 -11.07 19.84
N GLU A 344 11.07 -10.03 19.46
CA GLU A 344 12.54 -10.06 19.45
C GLU A 344 13.17 -10.15 20.86
N ALA A 345 12.41 -9.82 21.90
CA ALA A 345 12.88 -9.92 23.29
C ALA A 345 12.89 -11.34 23.83
N THR A 346 11.93 -12.18 23.42
CA THR A 346 11.67 -13.48 24.07
C THR A 346 11.35 -14.61 23.11
N TYR A 347 10.94 -14.32 21.88
CA TYR A 347 10.29 -15.27 20.97
C TYR A 347 9.18 -16.04 21.73
N PHE A 348 9.17 -17.38 21.64
CA PHE A 348 8.20 -18.23 22.36
C PHE A 348 8.51 -18.41 23.87
N ASN A 349 9.67 -17.96 24.35
CA ASN A 349 10.09 -18.19 25.74
C ASN A 349 9.70 -17.02 26.66
N PHE A 350 8.42 -16.94 26.99
CA PHE A 350 7.88 -15.96 27.92
C PHE A 350 6.78 -16.58 28.80
N ASP A 351 6.52 -15.92 29.92
CA ASP A 351 5.46 -16.16 30.88
C ASP A 351 4.90 -14.82 31.40
N THR A 352 3.91 -14.89 32.29
CA THR A 352 3.31 -13.69 32.89
C THR A 352 4.37 -12.83 33.59
N GLU A 353 5.28 -13.41 34.36
CA GLU A 353 6.31 -12.71 35.13
C GLU A 353 7.28 -11.98 34.24
N LYS A 354 7.73 -12.61 33.13
CA LYS A 354 8.61 -11.98 32.15
C LYS A 354 7.95 -10.79 31.47
N LEU A 355 6.70 -10.95 31.03
CA LEU A 355 5.95 -9.86 30.39
C LEU A 355 5.71 -8.69 31.34
N LEU A 356 5.36 -8.96 32.61
CA LEU A 356 5.21 -7.91 33.64
C LEU A 356 6.54 -7.22 33.94
N SER A 357 7.66 -7.95 33.92
CA SER A 357 9.00 -7.35 34.06
C SER A 357 9.31 -6.37 32.94
N ILE A 358 9.01 -6.74 31.68
CA ILE A 358 9.13 -5.85 30.52
C ILE A 358 8.20 -4.64 30.69
N ALA A 359 6.93 -4.85 31.09
CA ALA A 359 5.95 -3.78 31.28
C ALA A 359 6.40 -2.75 32.33
N HIS A 360 6.97 -3.18 33.45
CA HIS A 360 7.46 -2.29 34.49
C HIS A 360 8.62 -1.40 33.99
N GLU A 361 9.59 -1.96 33.27
CA GLU A 361 10.71 -1.17 32.73
C GLU A 361 10.26 -0.27 31.59
N ALA A 362 9.35 -0.75 30.72
CA ALA A 362 8.74 0.04 29.65
C ALA A 362 8.03 1.30 30.20
N LYS A 363 7.23 1.13 31.26
CA LYS A 363 6.53 2.25 31.91
C LYS A 363 7.49 3.29 32.49
N LYS A 364 8.58 2.86 33.13
CA LYS A 364 9.60 3.77 33.65
C LYS A 364 10.25 4.61 32.56
N SER A 365 10.41 4.06 31.38
CA SER A 365 11.00 4.73 30.22
C SER A 365 10.01 5.63 29.45
N GLY A 366 8.70 5.56 29.76
CA GLY A 366 7.66 6.35 29.11
C GLY A 366 6.93 5.65 27.95
N ILE A 367 7.17 4.36 27.71
CA ILE A 367 6.42 3.56 26.74
C ILE A 367 4.95 3.46 27.18
N GLU A 368 4.02 3.37 26.25
CA GLU A 368 2.59 3.54 26.47
C GLU A 368 1.79 2.22 26.31
N MET A 369 2.34 1.19 25.64
CA MET A 369 1.65 -0.07 25.36
C MET A 369 2.62 -1.25 25.38
N LEU A 370 2.19 -2.38 25.94
CA LEU A 370 2.83 -3.69 25.79
C LEU A 370 2.03 -4.50 24.74
N VAL A 371 2.72 -5.06 23.75
CA VAL A 371 2.14 -6.00 22.77
C VAL A 371 2.71 -7.38 23.04
N MET A 372 1.81 -8.35 23.30
CA MET A 372 2.14 -9.76 23.40
C MET A 372 2.03 -10.41 22.03
N ASP A 373 3.14 -10.84 21.48
CA ASP A 373 3.27 -11.48 20.15
C ASP A 373 3.00 -12.99 20.19
N ASP A 374 3.37 -13.75 19.16
CA ASP A 374 3.09 -15.19 18.99
C ASP A 374 3.53 -16.04 20.20
N GLY A 375 2.73 -17.03 20.54
CA GLY A 375 3.07 -18.02 21.57
C GLY A 375 2.20 -18.01 22.83
N TRP A 376 1.12 -17.23 22.91
CA TRP A 376 0.26 -17.10 24.08
C TRP A 376 -0.89 -18.12 24.17
N PHE A 377 -1.16 -18.88 23.09
CA PHE A 377 -2.35 -19.72 22.92
C PHE A 377 -1.99 -21.21 22.71
N GLY A 378 -2.98 -22.10 22.95
CA GLY A 378 -2.83 -23.54 22.76
C GLY A 378 -1.58 -24.10 23.43
N ASN A 379 -0.83 -24.94 22.71
CA ASN A 379 0.49 -25.44 23.08
C ASN A 379 1.62 -24.80 22.27
N ARG A 380 1.46 -23.52 21.90
CA ARG A 380 2.34 -22.74 21.02
C ARG A 380 3.64 -22.35 21.73
N ASN A 381 4.59 -23.30 21.79
CA ASN A 381 5.95 -23.09 22.33
C ASN A 381 7.03 -23.04 21.24
N ASP A 382 6.62 -23.25 20.01
CA ASP A 382 7.38 -23.13 18.77
C ASP A 382 6.40 -22.91 17.60
N ASP A 383 6.87 -22.85 16.36
CA ASP A 383 6.07 -22.62 15.18
C ASP A 383 5.44 -23.90 14.55
N ASN A 384 5.53 -25.05 15.24
CA ASN A 384 5.09 -26.33 14.69
C ASN A 384 3.62 -26.67 14.97
N THR A 385 2.96 -26.00 15.92
CA THR A 385 1.62 -26.38 16.38
C THR A 385 0.71 -25.19 16.69
N SER A 386 -0.55 -25.50 16.99
CA SER A 386 -1.58 -24.69 17.64
C SER A 386 -2.20 -23.54 16.85
N LEU A 387 -1.74 -23.20 15.64
CA LEU A 387 -2.51 -22.26 14.81
C LEU A 387 -3.90 -22.86 14.56
N GLY A 388 -4.94 -22.05 14.77
CA GLY A 388 -6.34 -22.46 14.82
C GLY A 388 -6.88 -22.66 16.23
N ASP A 389 -6.06 -22.96 17.22
CA ASP A 389 -6.44 -23.24 18.62
C ASP A 389 -6.33 -21.98 19.48
N TRP A 390 -7.21 -21.00 19.28
CA TRP A 390 -7.15 -19.67 19.89
C TRP A 390 -7.66 -19.62 21.34
N PHE A 391 -7.26 -20.58 22.17
CA PHE A 391 -7.52 -20.57 23.61
C PHE A 391 -6.24 -20.27 24.40
N VAL A 392 -6.39 -19.53 25.49
CA VAL A 392 -5.26 -19.08 26.33
C VAL A 392 -4.46 -20.25 26.87
N ASN A 393 -3.13 -20.19 26.76
CA ASN A 393 -2.24 -21.12 27.42
C ASN A 393 -2.03 -20.68 28.90
N GLU A 394 -2.79 -21.28 29.80
CA GLU A 394 -2.76 -20.93 31.22
C GLU A 394 -1.51 -21.43 31.94
N GLU A 395 -0.79 -22.43 31.39
CA GLU A 395 0.49 -22.87 31.93
C GLU A 395 1.58 -21.80 31.68
N LYS A 396 1.49 -21.07 30.59
CA LYS A 396 2.40 -19.98 30.23
C LYS A 396 1.92 -18.67 30.84
N LEU A 397 0.64 -18.37 30.72
CA LEU A 397 0.02 -17.18 31.28
C LEU A 397 -0.59 -17.44 32.65
N HIS A 398 0.26 -17.52 33.68
CA HIS A 398 -0.17 -17.76 35.05
C HIS A 398 -1.24 -16.73 35.47
N GLY A 399 -2.40 -17.20 35.89
CA GLY A 399 -3.56 -16.37 36.22
C GLY A 399 -4.46 -16.02 35.04
N GLY A 400 -4.09 -16.45 33.82
CA GLY A 400 -4.85 -16.26 32.58
C GLY A 400 -4.63 -14.89 31.94
N LEU A 401 -5.13 -14.73 30.69
CA LEU A 401 -4.97 -13.52 29.89
C LEU A 401 -5.57 -12.28 30.60
N LYS A 402 -6.76 -12.40 31.18
CA LYS A 402 -7.39 -11.27 31.84
C LYS A 402 -6.56 -10.75 33.01
N TYR A 403 -5.96 -11.63 33.79
CA TYR A 403 -5.08 -11.25 34.89
C TYR A 403 -3.85 -10.46 34.37
N LEU A 404 -3.19 -10.96 33.34
CA LEU A 404 -2.03 -10.27 32.72
C LEU A 404 -2.44 -8.87 32.23
N VAL A 405 -3.55 -8.76 31.49
CA VAL A 405 -4.04 -7.48 30.96
C VAL A 405 -4.37 -6.51 32.08
N ASP A 406 -5.05 -6.96 33.13
CA ASP A 406 -5.41 -6.13 34.28
C ASP A 406 -4.16 -5.62 35.02
N GLU A 407 -3.12 -6.47 35.20
CA GLU A 407 -1.84 -6.05 35.84
C GLU A 407 -1.09 -5.04 34.95
N VAL A 408 -1.02 -5.25 33.63
CA VAL A 408 -0.42 -4.28 32.69
C VAL A 408 -1.19 -2.95 32.72
N ASN A 409 -2.51 -2.97 32.76
CA ASN A 409 -3.31 -1.74 32.89
C ASN A 409 -3.11 -1.04 34.25
N LYS A 410 -2.94 -1.78 35.35
CA LYS A 410 -2.59 -1.20 36.68
C LYS A 410 -1.22 -0.52 36.67
N ILE A 411 -0.24 -1.04 35.94
CA ILE A 411 1.05 -0.39 35.69
C ILE A 411 0.86 0.93 34.93
N GLY A 412 -0.24 1.09 34.20
CA GLY A 412 -0.60 2.26 33.40
C GLY A 412 -0.15 2.15 31.94
N LEU A 413 -0.05 0.94 31.43
CA LEU A 413 0.15 0.64 30.01
C LEU A 413 -1.14 0.13 29.38
N LYS A 414 -1.30 0.37 28.08
CA LYS A 414 -2.26 -0.31 27.22
C LYS A 414 -1.75 -1.70 26.89
N PHE A 415 -2.66 -2.57 26.41
CA PHE A 415 -2.31 -3.92 26.03
C PHE A 415 -2.71 -4.23 24.58
N GLY A 416 -1.82 -4.90 23.85
CA GLY A 416 -2.02 -5.41 22.51
C GLY A 416 -1.71 -6.90 22.40
N ILE A 417 -2.26 -7.54 21.37
CA ILE A 417 -2.15 -8.98 21.16
C ILE A 417 -1.98 -9.31 19.67
N TRP A 418 -1.27 -10.39 19.39
CA TRP A 418 -1.02 -10.94 18.05
C TRP A 418 -1.98 -12.09 17.73
N PHE A 419 -2.39 -12.17 16.45
CA PHE A 419 -3.14 -13.28 15.87
C PHE A 419 -2.66 -13.61 14.46
N GLU A 420 -2.75 -14.88 14.07
CA GLU A 420 -2.61 -15.38 12.69
C GLU A 420 -3.85 -16.26 12.35
N PRO A 421 -5.05 -15.66 12.24
CA PRO A 421 -6.30 -16.42 12.27
C PRO A 421 -6.65 -17.09 10.93
N GLU A 422 -5.92 -16.79 9.87
CA GLU A 422 -6.10 -17.37 8.54
C GLU A 422 -5.39 -18.73 8.36
N MET A 423 -4.61 -19.15 9.35
CA MET A 423 -3.76 -20.34 9.28
C MET A 423 -4.21 -21.42 10.26
N ILE A 424 -3.82 -22.67 9.94
CA ILE A 424 -4.10 -23.84 10.77
C ILE A 424 -2.87 -24.76 10.79
N SER A 425 -2.49 -25.22 12.00
CA SER A 425 -1.41 -26.21 12.15
C SER A 425 -1.95 -27.63 12.02
N PRO A 426 -1.22 -28.55 11.34
CA PRO A 426 -1.62 -29.97 11.24
C PRO A 426 -1.81 -30.65 12.59
N GLU A 427 -1.06 -30.22 13.61
CA GLU A 427 -1.13 -30.78 14.97
C GLU A 427 -2.15 -30.07 15.86
N SER A 428 -2.86 -29.04 15.36
CA SER A 428 -3.91 -28.35 16.13
C SER A 428 -5.10 -29.27 16.41
N LYS A 429 -5.83 -28.94 17.46
CA LYS A 429 -7.12 -29.57 17.76
C LYS A 429 -8.12 -29.30 16.64
N LEU A 430 -8.17 -28.05 16.15
CA LEU A 430 -9.05 -27.64 15.07
C LEU A 430 -8.84 -28.49 13.81
N TYR A 431 -7.59 -28.71 13.38
CA TYR A 431 -7.34 -29.54 12.20
C TYR A 431 -7.73 -31.00 12.37
N LYS A 432 -7.54 -31.56 13.57
CA LYS A 432 -7.98 -32.94 13.90
C LYS A 432 -9.48 -33.09 13.86
N GLU A 433 -10.24 -32.05 14.24
CA GLU A 433 -11.71 -32.04 14.23
C GLU A 433 -12.25 -31.72 12.82
N HIS A 434 -11.57 -30.82 12.07
CA HIS A 434 -12.00 -30.28 10.77
C HIS A 434 -10.85 -30.27 9.75
N PRO A 435 -10.34 -31.42 9.32
CA PRO A 435 -9.27 -31.46 8.31
C PRO A 435 -9.71 -30.93 6.95
N ASP A 436 -11.00 -30.92 6.67
CA ASP A 436 -11.64 -30.37 5.45
C ASP A 436 -11.75 -28.84 5.43
N TRP A 437 -11.39 -28.17 6.52
CA TRP A 437 -11.32 -26.69 6.58
C TRP A 437 -10.01 -26.11 6.05
N ALA A 438 -9.02 -26.95 5.78
CA ALA A 438 -7.79 -26.50 5.12
C ALA A 438 -7.92 -26.54 3.59
N ILE A 439 -7.32 -25.56 2.90
CA ILE A 439 -7.14 -25.61 1.45
C ILE A 439 -6.18 -26.78 1.15
N ALA A 440 -6.68 -27.81 0.44
CA ALA A 440 -5.90 -29.00 0.12
C ALA A 440 -6.52 -29.77 -1.04
N ILE A 441 -5.68 -30.34 -1.92
CA ILE A 441 -6.12 -31.18 -3.03
C ILE A 441 -6.35 -32.61 -2.50
N PRO A 442 -7.55 -33.19 -2.67
CA PRO A 442 -7.84 -34.56 -2.21
C PRO A 442 -6.86 -35.59 -2.77
N GLY A 443 -6.29 -36.39 -1.88
CA GLY A 443 -5.35 -37.48 -2.26
C GLY A 443 -3.92 -37.01 -2.56
N ARG A 444 -3.59 -35.74 -2.37
CA ARG A 444 -2.23 -35.20 -2.42
C ARG A 444 -1.77 -34.84 -1.01
N ASP A 445 -0.50 -35.15 -0.70
CA ASP A 445 0.13 -34.61 0.51
C ASP A 445 0.22 -33.08 0.42
N ALA A 446 -0.40 -32.39 1.37
CA ALA A 446 -0.44 -30.93 1.35
C ALA A 446 0.94 -30.33 1.59
N CYS A 447 1.27 -29.33 0.80
CA CYS A 447 2.50 -28.56 0.96
C CYS A 447 2.47 -27.77 2.27
N ARG A 448 3.58 -27.76 3.00
CA ARG A 448 3.75 -26.99 4.24
C ARG A 448 4.72 -25.83 4.03
N SER A 449 4.37 -24.68 4.57
CA SER A 449 5.29 -23.56 4.77
C SER A 449 5.15 -23.09 6.20
N ARG A 450 6.25 -22.88 6.93
CA ARG A 450 6.25 -22.62 8.37
C ARG A 450 5.44 -23.64 9.19
N ASN A 451 5.43 -24.90 8.76
CA ASN A 451 4.69 -26.01 9.41
C ASN A 451 3.16 -25.82 9.51
N GLN A 452 2.57 -24.98 8.66
CA GLN A 452 1.15 -24.63 8.69
C GLN A 452 0.46 -24.78 7.34
N TYR A 453 -0.87 -24.87 7.37
CA TYR A 453 -1.78 -24.84 6.24
C TYR A 453 -2.59 -23.54 6.25
N VAL A 454 -3.31 -23.29 5.15
CA VAL A 454 -4.23 -22.16 4.98
C VAL A 454 -5.66 -22.65 5.24
N LEU A 455 -6.43 -21.92 6.03
CA LEU A 455 -7.85 -22.17 6.20
C LEU A 455 -8.63 -21.80 4.94
N ASP A 456 -9.65 -22.59 4.61
CA ASP A 456 -10.55 -22.35 3.49
C ASP A 456 -11.60 -21.27 3.86
N LEU A 457 -11.24 -20.00 3.72
CA LEU A 457 -12.15 -18.88 3.98
C LEU A 457 -13.26 -18.72 2.92
N SER A 458 -13.33 -19.58 1.88
CA SER A 458 -14.52 -19.64 1.03
C SER A 458 -15.73 -20.24 1.73
N ARG A 459 -15.52 -20.89 2.92
CA ARG A 459 -16.54 -21.48 3.78
C ARG A 459 -17.04 -20.46 4.80
N PRO A 460 -18.32 -20.13 4.82
CA PRO A 460 -18.89 -19.21 5.82
C PRO A 460 -18.66 -19.65 7.28
N GLU A 461 -18.74 -20.94 7.56
CA GLU A 461 -18.51 -21.50 8.91
C GLU A 461 -17.06 -21.31 9.39
N VAL A 462 -16.09 -21.32 8.50
CA VAL A 462 -14.68 -21.03 8.83
C VAL A 462 -14.49 -19.56 9.11
N VAL A 463 -15.11 -18.68 8.33
CA VAL A 463 -15.10 -17.23 8.57
C VAL A 463 -15.70 -16.90 9.93
N ASP A 464 -16.85 -17.50 10.26
CA ASP A 464 -17.51 -17.31 11.56
C ASP A 464 -16.64 -17.82 12.72
N TYR A 465 -15.98 -18.98 12.54
CA TYR A 465 -15.04 -19.50 13.54
C TYR A 465 -13.88 -18.54 13.78
N CYS A 466 -13.22 -18.08 12.73
CA CYS A 466 -12.10 -17.14 12.83
C CYS A 466 -12.51 -15.83 13.52
N TYR A 467 -13.69 -15.31 13.15
CA TYR A 467 -14.24 -14.11 13.77
C TYR A 467 -14.49 -14.30 15.28
N GLU A 468 -15.22 -15.34 15.67
CA GLU A 468 -15.54 -15.58 17.08
C GLU A 468 -14.30 -15.91 17.93
N ALA A 469 -13.31 -16.58 17.35
CA ALA A 469 -12.04 -16.85 18.01
C ALA A 469 -11.33 -15.55 18.39
N VAL A 470 -11.19 -14.61 17.46
CA VAL A 470 -10.55 -13.32 17.71
C VAL A 470 -11.44 -12.43 18.60
N ALA A 471 -12.71 -12.26 18.25
CA ALA A 471 -13.64 -11.39 18.98
C ALA A 471 -13.87 -11.88 20.41
N GLY A 472 -13.92 -13.20 20.65
CA GLY A 472 -14.03 -13.79 21.97
C GLY A 472 -12.87 -13.40 22.90
N ILE A 473 -11.64 -13.42 22.39
CA ILE A 473 -10.46 -12.97 23.13
C ILE A 473 -10.54 -11.47 23.42
N LEU A 474 -10.90 -10.66 22.42
CA LEU A 474 -11.03 -9.20 22.61
C LEU A 474 -12.10 -8.82 23.62
N ARG A 475 -13.22 -9.58 23.69
CA ARG A 475 -14.29 -9.38 24.72
C ARG A 475 -13.84 -9.79 26.13
N SER A 476 -12.84 -10.69 26.25
CA SER A 476 -12.43 -11.27 27.54
C SER A 476 -11.60 -10.34 28.42
N ALA A 477 -10.93 -9.34 27.82
CA ALA A 477 -10.02 -8.41 28.51
C ALA A 477 -9.94 -7.06 27.80
N ASN A 478 -9.35 -6.05 28.46
CA ASN A 478 -9.17 -4.71 27.88
C ASN A 478 -8.00 -4.67 26.91
N ILE A 479 -8.22 -5.16 25.69
CA ILE A 479 -7.23 -5.20 24.60
C ILE A 479 -7.55 -4.08 23.62
N GLU A 480 -6.56 -3.20 23.35
CA GLU A 480 -6.74 -2.00 22.54
C GLU A 480 -6.01 -2.05 21.18
N TYR A 481 -5.21 -3.10 20.94
CA TYR A 481 -4.42 -3.28 19.72
C TYR A 481 -4.40 -4.75 19.31
N VAL A 482 -4.48 -4.98 18.01
CA VAL A 482 -4.29 -6.30 17.38
C VAL A 482 -3.25 -6.19 16.27
N LYS A 483 -2.24 -7.08 16.31
CA LYS A 483 -1.38 -7.39 15.18
C LYS A 483 -1.95 -8.62 14.47
N TRP A 484 -2.47 -8.40 13.25
CA TRP A 484 -3.06 -9.44 12.42
C TRP A 484 -2.04 -9.91 11.40
N ASP A 485 -1.59 -11.14 11.53
CA ASP A 485 -0.52 -11.72 10.73
C ASP A 485 -1.03 -12.78 9.74
N MET A 486 -0.22 -13.07 8.71
CA MET A 486 -0.45 -14.12 7.72
C MET A 486 0.90 -14.56 7.11
N ASN A 487 1.45 -15.68 7.55
CA ASN A 487 2.86 -16.03 7.36
C ASN A 487 3.10 -17.17 6.35
N ARG A 488 2.19 -17.34 5.38
CA ARG A 488 2.42 -18.34 4.34
C ARG A 488 1.74 -17.94 3.02
N GLU A 489 2.26 -18.45 1.92
CA GLU A 489 1.67 -18.39 0.59
C GLU A 489 0.64 -19.51 0.39
N HIS A 490 -0.32 -19.28 -0.52
CA HIS A 490 -1.28 -20.30 -0.93
C HIS A 490 -0.62 -21.36 -1.80
N THR A 491 -0.97 -22.62 -1.55
CA THR A 491 -0.61 -23.78 -2.34
C THR A 491 -1.78 -24.77 -2.36
N ASP A 492 -1.71 -25.79 -3.21
CA ASP A 492 -2.71 -26.86 -3.26
C ASP A 492 -4.14 -26.34 -3.39
N LEU A 493 -4.33 -25.36 -4.29
CA LEU A 493 -5.57 -24.60 -4.45
C LEU A 493 -6.76 -25.51 -4.79
N HIS A 494 -7.50 -25.91 -3.77
CA HIS A 494 -8.75 -26.62 -3.89
C HIS A 494 -9.56 -26.47 -2.59
N SER A 495 -10.82 -26.10 -2.76
CA SER A 495 -11.82 -26.05 -1.68
C SER A 495 -12.71 -27.30 -1.75
N SER A 496 -12.80 -28.04 -0.64
CA SER A 496 -13.75 -29.14 -0.55
C SER A 496 -15.22 -28.66 -0.41
N TYR A 497 -15.43 -27.36 -0.25
CA TYR A 497 -16.74 -26.72 -0.16
C TYR A 497 -17.25 -26.24 -1.53
N LEU A 498 -16.37 -25.63 -2.34
CA LEU A 498 -16.79 -25.09 -3.63
C LEU A 498 -17.05 -26.20 -4.66
N PRO A 499 -18.11 -26.09 -5.48
CA PRO A 499 -18.35 -27.02 -6.58
C PRO A 499 -17.25 -26.89 -7.64
N ALA A 500 -17.13 -27.92 -8.48
CA ALA A 500 -16.02 -28.03 -9.45
C ALA A 500 -15.93 -26.84 -10.44
N ASP A 501 -17.07 -26.25 -10.82
CA ASP A 501 -17.18 -25.13 -11.74
C ASP A 501 -17.01 -23.75 -11.07
N ARG A 502 -16.71 -23.72 -9.74
CA ARG A 502 -16.40 -22.50 -8.99
C ARG A 502 -15.03 -22.56 -8.27
N GLN A 503 -14.21 -23.58 -8.56
CA GLN A 503 -12.88 -23.70 -7.94
C GLN A 503 -11.95 -22.53 -8.27
N GLY A 504 -12.06 -21.95 -9.48
CA GLY A 504 -11.31 -20.76 -9.87
C GLY A 504 -11.70 -19.47 -9.13
N GLU A 505 -12.77 -19.51 -8.31
CA GLU A 505 -13.20 -18.38 -7.48
C GLU A 505 -12.50 -18.37 -6.09
N LEU A 506 -11.82 -19.45 -5.71
CA LEU A 506 -11.31 -19.70 -4.36
C LEU A 506 -10.48 -18.53 -3.81
N GLU A 507 -9.46 -18.10 -4.54
CA GLU A 507 -8.54 -17.08 -4.04
C GLU A 507 -9.17 -15.70 -3.93
N HIS A 508 -10.09 -15.35 -4.85
CA HIS A 508 -10.82 -14.09 -4.74
C HIS A 508 -11.86 -14.14 -3.60
N ARG A 509 -12.59 -15.25 -3.44
CA ARG A 509 -13.51 -15.47 -2.30
C ARG A 509 -12.77 -15.44 -0.96
N TYR A 510 -11.57 -16.02 -0.91
CA TYR A 510 -10.71 -15.96 0.27
C TYR A 510 -10.41 -14.51 0.67
N MET A 511 -10.00 -13.69 -0.29
CA MET A 511 -9.68 -12.29 -0.01
C MET A 511 -10.90 -11.46 0.40
N LEU A 512 -12.07 -11.70 -0.23
CA LEU A 512 -13.33 -11.08 0.21
C LEU A 512 -13.66 -11.44 1.65
N ALA A 513 -13.42 -12.69 2.07
CA ALA A 513 -13.65 -13.14 3.43
C ALA A 513 -12.67 -12.51 4.43
N VAL A 514 -11.40 -12.33 4.07
CA VAL A 514 -10.44 -11.57 4.91
C VAL A 514 -10.93 -10.14 5.14
N TYR A 515 -11.42 -9.48 4.09
CA TYR A 515 -12.01 -8.15 4.21
C TYR A 515 -13.27 -8.14 5.09
N GLU A 516 -14.13 -9.15 4.95
CA GLU A 516 -15.30 -9.31 5.81
C GLU A 516 -14.92 -9.47 7.28
N LEU A 517 -13.92 -10.30 7.59
CA LEU A 517 -13.42 -10.50 8.96
C LEU A 517 -12.95 -9.19 9.58
N GLN A 518 -12.12 -8.42 8.87
CA GLN A 518 -11.63 -7.14 9.35
C GLN A 518 -12.76 -6.09 9.46
N GLU A 519 -13.70 -6.08 8.52
CA GLU A 519 -14.89 -5.20 8.58
C GLU A 519 -15.76 -5.51 9.81
N ARG A 520 -15.99 -6.79 10.13
CA ARG A 520 -16.75 -7.23 11.33
C ARG A 520 -16.04 -6.79 12.60
N LEU A 521 -14.72 -6.96 12.69
CA LEU A 521 -13.92 -6.52 13.85
C LEU A 521 -13.98 -5.00 14.04
N MET A 522 -13.80 -4.22 12.98
CA MET A 522 -13.88 -2.76 13.07
C MET A 522 -15.27 -2.26 13.48
N LYS A 523 -16.34 -2.94 13.09
CA LYS A 523 -17.70 -2.59 13.50
C LYS A 523 -17.95 -2.89 14.97
N GLU A 524 -17.49 -4.04 15.47
CA GLU A 524 -17.68 -4.41 16.87
C GLU A 524 -16.73 -3.66 17.80
N PHE A 525 -15.47 -3.45 17.36
CA PHE A 525 -14.42 -2.79 18.13
C PHE A 525 -13.91 -1.50 17.45
N PRO A 526 -14.74 -0.43 17.35
CA PRO A 526 -14.42 0.75 16.55
C PRO A 526 -13.24 1.59 17.09
N LYS A 527 -12.75 1.28 18.30
CA LYS A 527 -11.59 1.91 18.92
C LYS A 527 -10.32 1.04 18.87
N LEU A 528 -10.43 -0.15 18.29
CA LEU A 528 -9.30 -1.06 18.15
C LEU A 528 -8.26 -0.46 17.20
N LEU A 529 -7.00 -0.46 17.60
CA LEU A 529 -5.88 -0.19 16.72
C LEU A 529 -5.47 -1.50 16.05
N LEU A 530 -5.85 -1.66 14.79
CA LEU A 530 -5.49 -2.82 13.97
C LEU A 530 -4.19 -2.52 13.22
N GLU A 531 -3.21 -3.41 13.33
CA GLU A 531 -2.01 -3.43 12.50
C GLU A 531 -1.97 -4.75 11.72
N ASN A 532 -1.94 -4.65 10.39
CA ASN A 532 -1.73 -5.83 9.56
C ASN A 532 -0.25 -6.19 9.47
N CYS A 533 0.03 -7.49 9.36
CA CYS A 533 1.33 -8.08 9.12
C CYS A 533 1.16 -9.25 8.15
N SER A 534 2.19 -9.60 7.41
CA SER A 534 2.23 -10.83 6.62
C SER A 534 3.69 -11.23 6.39
N GLY A 535 4.29 -11.85 7.42
CA GLY A 535 5.74 -12.07 7.44
C GLY A 535 6.48 -10.75 7.16
N GLY A 536 6.18 -9.71 7.91
CA GLY A 536 6.56 -8.35 7.58
C GLY A 536 5.57 -7.68 6.61
N GLY A 537 6.10 -7.11 5.53
CA GLY A 537 5.37 -6.23 4.63
C GLY A 537 4.75 -6.87 3.39
N ALA A 538 4.50 -8.20 3.34
CA ALA A 538 3.95 -8.84 2.14
C ALA A 538 2.55 -8.36 1.74
N ARG A 539 1.72 -7.93 2.70
CA ARG A 539 0.42 -7.30 2.46
C ARG A 539 0.40 -5.82 2.86
N PHE A 540 1.52 -5.14 2.71
CA PHE A 540 1.55 -3.69 2.86
C PHE A 540 0.99 -3.06 1.59
N ASP A 541 -0.33 -2.95 1.51
CA ASP A 541 -1.04 -2.48 0.33
C ASP A 541 -2.25 -1.62 0.68
N ALA A 542 -2.82 -0.97 -0.34
CA ALA A 542 -3.96 -0.07 -0.17
C ALA A 542 -5.24 -0.80 0.28
N GLY A 543 -5.38 -2.10 -0.06
CA GLY A 543 -6.52 -2.91 0.38
C GLY A 543 -6.54 -3.08 1.89
N MET A 544 -5.40 -3.44 2.50
CA MET A 544 -5.29 -3.58 3.95
C MET A 544 -5.35 -2.23 4.68
N LEU A 545 -4.82 -1.16 4.09
CA LEU A 545 -4.90 0.19 4.68
C LEU A 545 -6.33 0.73 4.82
N TYR A 546 -7.27 0.22 4.05
CA TYR A 546 -8.69 0.56 4.21
C TYR A 546 -9.25 0.14 5.58
N TYR A 547 -8.73 -0.94 6.16
CA TYR A 547 -9.14 -1.50 7.46
C TYR A 547 -8.21 -1.11 8.59
N SER A 548 -6.92 -1.02 8.34
CA SER A 548 -5.90 -0.71 9.37
C SER A 548 -5.17 0.60 9.07
N PRO A 549 -4.94 1.45 10.09
CA PRO A 549 -4.24 2.73 9.90
C PRO A 549 -2.74 2.57 9.74
N GLN A 550 -2.21 1.38 9.99
CA GLN A 550 -0.79 1.05 9.93
C GLN A 550 -0.60 -0.44 9.62
N ILE A 551 0.56 -0.75 9.02
CA ILE A 551 0.97 -2.11 8.66
C ILE A 551 2.43 -2.28 9.08
N TRP A 552 2.79 -3.47 9.57
CA TRP A 552 4.18 -3.82 9.85
C TRP A 552 5.01 -3.76 8.57
N CYS A 553 6.03 -2.91 8.55
CA CYS A 553 6.71 -2.55 7.31
C CYS A 553 7.61 -3.67 6.80
N SER A 554 8.31 -4.35 7.71
CA SER A 554 9.22 -5.48 7.43
C SER A 554 9.63 -6.17 8.72
N ASP A 555 9.85 -7.48 8.67
CA ASP A 555 10.47 -8.23 9.76
C ASP A 555 11.96 -7.89 9.94
N ASP A 556 12.59 -7.25 8.95
CA ASP A 556 13.93 -6.67 9.15
C ASP A 556 13.81 -5.36 9.93
N THR A 557 14.32 -5.38 11.15
CA THR A 557 14.34 -4.22 12.07
C THR A 557 15.69 -3.50 12.08
N ASP A 558 16.66 -3.95 11.26
CA ASP A 558 17.93 -3.24 11.12
C ASP A 558 17.73 -1.84 10.52
N ALA A 559 18.22 -0.82 11.21
CA ALA A 559 18.01 0.57 10.82
C ALA A 559 18.57 0.91 9.43
N ILE A 560 19.62 0.24 8.98
CA ILE A 560 20.26 0.53 7.67
C ILE A 560 19.49 -0.14 6.54
N GLU A 561 19.04 -1.40 6.70
CA GLU A 561 18.14 -2.04 5.72
C GLU A 561 16.80 -1.30 5.62
N ARG A 562 16.28 -0.82 6.77
CA ARG A 562 15.05 -0.02 6.81
C ARG A 562 15.12 1.27 6.01
N LEU A 563 16.29 1.87 5.78
CA LEU A 563 16.40 3.06 4.93
C LEU A 563 15.79 2.81 3.54
N ALA A 564 16.14 1.69 2.91
CA ALA A 564 15.63 1.37 1.59
C ALA A 564 14.20 0.81 1.60
N ILE A 565 13.84 0.00 2.61
CA ILE A 565 12.48 -0.53 2.77
C ILE A 565 11.47 0.60 3.00
N GLN A 566 11.82 1.55 3.85
CA GLN A 566 10.98 2.70 4.18
C GLN A 566 10.93 3.72 3.02
N GLU A 567 12.00 3.87 2.24
CA GLU A 567 12.02 4.69 1.03
C GLU A 567 11.01 4.20 0.01
N GLY A 568 11.06 2.91 -0.37
CA GLY A 568 10.12 2.35 -1.34
C GLY A 568 8.68 2.32 -0.82
N THR A 569 8.50 2.14 0.50
CA THR A 569 7.17 2.23 1.11
C THR A 569 6.63 3.67 1.06
N ALA A 570 7.47 4.65 1.42
CA ALA A 570 7.11 6.07 1.41
C ALA A 570 6.89 6.65 0.00
N LEU A 571 7.34 5.98 -1.07
CA LEU A 571 7.03 6.38 -2.43
C LEU A 571 5.51 6.41 -2.69
N ILE A 572 4.77 5.50 -2.04
CA ILE A 572 3.34 5.29 -2.28
C ILE A 572 2.49 5.63 -1.06
N TYR A 573 2.94 5.26 0.14
CA TYR A 573 2.12 5.27 1.35
C TYR A 573 2.54 6.34 2.35
N PRO A 574 1.56 6.99 3.04
CA PRO A 574 1.87 7.96 4.09
C PRO A 574 2.78 7.36 5.17
N LEU A 575 3.73 8.14 5.64
CA LEU A 575 4.70 7.71 6.66
C LEU A 575 4.04 7.10 7.91
N SER A 576 2.92 7.68 8.33
CA SER A 576 2.15 7.21 9.50
C SER A 576 1.52 5.84 9.34
N THR A 577 1.60 5.23 8.17
CA THR A 577 1.10 3.87 7.91
C THR A 577 2.17 2.80 8.14
N MET A 578 3.44 3.20 8.30
CA MET A 578 4.56 2.27 8.45
C MET A 578 4.82 1.95 9.93
N GLY A 579 4.67 0.68 10.32
CA GLY A 579 5.20 0.18 11.59
C GLY A 579 6.73 0.25 11.57
N ALA A 580 7.32 1.06 12.46
CA ALA A 580 8.76 1.28 12.52
C ALA A 580 9.25 1.25 13.98
N HIS A 581 10.06 0.24 14.31
CA HIS A 581 10.49 0.00 15.68
C HIS A 581 12.01 0.04 15.83
N VAL A 582 12.46 0.40 17.04
CA VAL A 582 13.86 0.32 17.47
C VAL A 582 14.10 -1.11 17.96
N SER A 583 14.98 -1.84 17.29
CA SER A 583 15.36 -3.21 17.64
C SER A 583 16.54 -3.30 18.59
N ASP A 584 16.85 -4.51 19.05
CA ASP A 584 18.07 -4.84 19.79
C ASP A 584 19.32 -4.80 18.87
N CYS A 585 20.49 -4.91 19.47
CA CYS A 585 21.78 -4.83 18.80
C CYS A 585 22.78 -5.80 19.46
N PRO A 586 23.50 -6.64 18.68
CA PRO A 586 23.49 -6.75 17.20
C PRO A 586 22.11 -7.17 16.66
N ASN A 587 21.71 -6.63 15.49
CA ASN A 587 20.43 -6.99 14.87
C ASN A 587 20.38 -8.50 14.59
N HIS A 588 19.26 -9.17 14.91
CA HIS A 588 19.13 -10.61 14.83
C HIS A 588 19.09 -11.15 13.40
N THR A 589 18.69 -10.35 12.41
CA THR A 589 18.59 -10.74 11.01
C THR A 589 19.93 -10.61 10.27
N VAL A 590 20.62 -9.47 10.44
CA VAL A 590 21.82 -9.14 9.65
C VAL A 590 23.11 -9.07 10.49
N GLY A 591 23.03 -9.17 11.82
CA GLY A 591 24.19 -9.11 12.72
C GLY A 591 24.86 -7.72 12.81
N ARG A 592 24.24 -6.69 12.27
CA ARG A 592 24.82 -5.34 12.24
C ARG A 592 24.72 -4.66 13.61
N VAL A 593 25.76 -3.91 13.96
CA VAL A 593 25.81 -3.06 15.14
C VAL A 593 25.60 -1.62 14.73
N THR A 594 24.47 -1.04 15.15
CA THR A 594 24.06 0.33 14.81
C THR A 594 23.83 1.13 16.09
N PRO A 595 24.28 2.39 16.18
CA PRO A 595 24.08 3.25 17.36
C PRO A 595 22.59 3.36 17.72
N PHE A 596 22.28 3.38 19.02
CA PHE A 596 20.90 3.47 19.51
C PHE A 596 20.17 4.72 18.98
N LYS A 597 20.88 5.86 18.93
CA LYS A 597 20.37 7.10 18.35
C LYS A 597 19.92 6.90 16.89
N THR A 598 20.75 6.26 16.07
CA THR A 598 20.43 6.05 14.64
C THR A 598 19.23 5.13 14.47
N ARG A 599 19.12 4.07 15.28
CA ARG A 599 17.93 3.21 15.29
C ARG A 599 16.65 4.01 15.58
N GLY A 600 16.69 4.93 16.55
CA GLY A 600 15.58 5.82 16.86
C GLY A 600 15.27 6.84 15.75
N ASP A 601 16.29 7.51 15.22
CA ASP A 601 16.10 8.52 14.17
C ASP A 601 15.50 7.91 12.89
N VAL A 602 15.88 6.67 12.53
CA VAL A 602 15.31 5.94 11.39
C VAL A 602 13.88 5.47 11.66
N ALA A 603 13.59 5.01 12.87
CA ALA A 603 12.24 4.58 13.24
C ALA A 603 11.25 5.77 13.36
N LEU A 604 11.74 6.99 13.56
CA LEU A 604 10.91 8.19 13.73
C LEU A 604 10.02 8.52 12.51
N CYS A 605 10.37 8.02 11.32
CA CYS A 605 9.58 8.29 10.11
C CYS A 605 8.24 7.53 10.04
N GLY A 606 7.95 6.63 10.97
CA GLY A 606 6.74 5.82 10.98
C GLY A 606 5.96 5.89 12.29
N THR A 607 5.19 4.84 12.57
CA THR A 607 4.58 4.61 13.88
C THR A 607 5.63 4.00 14.80
N PHE A 608 6.04 4.79 15.79
CA PHE A 608 7.21 4.52 16.59
C PHE A 608 6.97 3.48 17.69
N GLY A 609 7.91 2.57 17.87
CA GLY A 609 7.87 1.55 18.91
C GLY A 609 9.23 0.89 19.15
N TYR A 610 9.23 -0.18 19.95
CA TYR A 610 10.41 -0.94 20.34
C TYR A 610 10.18 -2.44 20.13
N GLU A 611 11.21 -3.14 19.63
CA GLU A 611 11.28 -4.60 19.56
C GLU A 611 12.63 -5.05 20.15
N LEU A 612 12.69 -5.12 21.48
CA LEU A 612 13.91 -5.46 22.21
C LEU A 612 13.60 -5.88 23.66
N ASP A 613 14.53 -6.58 24.31
CA ASP A 613 14.42 -6.85 25.76
C ASP A 613 14.92 -5.65 26.56
N ILE A 614 14.00 -4.73 26.88
CA ILE A 614 14.31 -3.52 27.66
C ILE A 614 14.95 -3.82 29.03
N THR A 615 14.80 -5.04 29.56
CA THR A 615 15.39 -5.45 30.83
C THR A 615 16.88 -5.79 30.71
N LYS A 616 17.40 -6.02 29.48
CA LYS A 616 18.75 -6.48 29.19
C LYS A 616 19.64 -5.47 28.47
N ILE A 617 19.06 -4.46 27.80
CA ILE A 617 19.86 -3.44 27.08
C ILE A 617 20.75 -2.64 28.05
N PRO A 618 21.87 -2.04 27.56
CA PRO A 618 22.74 -1.17 28.33
C PRO A 618 21.97 -0.04 29.02
N GLN A 619 22.47 0.42 30.17
CA GLN A 619 21.82 1.48 30.96
C GLN A 619 21.72 2.80 30.18
N ASP A 620 22.74 3.14 29.39
CA ASP A 620 22.77 4.35 28.58
C ASP A 620 21.70 4.29 27.46
N ASP A 621 21.55 3.16 26.78
CA ASP A 621 20.51 2.94 25.78
C ASP A 621 19.12 3.04 26.41
N ARG A 622 18.94 2.46 27.62
CA ARG A 622 17.68 2.55 28.36
C ARG A 622 17.34 4.01 28.74
N ALA A 623 18.33 4.77 29.15
CA ALA A 623 18.15 6.20 29.47
C ALA A 623 17.78 7.01 28.21
N ALA A 624 18.36 6.66 27.06
CA ALA A 624 18.08 7.31 25.77
C ALA A 624 16.65 7.06 25.24
N ILE A 625 15.96 5.99 25.67
CA ILE A 625 14.55 5.73 25.29
C ILE A 625 13.67 6.94 25.66
N THR A 626 13.85 7.52 26.83
CA THR A 626 13.04 8.68 27.26
C THR A 626 13.20 9.88 26.33
N GLU A 627 14.40 10.12 25.82
CA GLU A 627 14.66 11.22 24.88
C GLU A 627 14.09 10.91 23.47
N GLN A 628 14.20 9.67 22.99
CA GLN A 628 13.57 9.24 21.76
C GLN A 628 12.04 9.40 21.82
N ILE A 629 11.43 9.05 22.94
CA ILE A 629 9.99 9.23 23.19
C ILE A 629 9.59 10.71 23.14
N LYS A 630 10.36 11.60 23.76
CA LYS A 630 10.13 13.05 23.70
C LYS A 630 10.24 13.55 22.24
N THR A 631 11.23 13.08 21.51
CA THR A 631 11.43 13.43 20.10
C THR A 631 10.23 12.96 19.25
N TYR A 632 9.75 11.74 19.47
CA TYR A 632 8.54 11.28 18.80
C TYR A 632 7.30 12.12 19.14
N HIS A 633 7.10 12.44 20.44
CA HIS A 633 5.98 13.29 20.83
C HIS A 633 6.05 14.69 20.21
N LYS A 634 7.25 15.23 20.02
CA LYS A 634 7.47 16.53 19.38
C LYS A 634 7.10 16.50 17.89
N TYR A 635 7.46 15.44 17.18
CA TYR A 635 7.38 15.40 15.70
C TYR A 635 6.29 14.50 15.12
N ASN A 636 5.56 13.71 15.93
CA ASN A 636 4.59 12.75 15.39
C ASN A 636 3.48 13.40 14.56
N GLU A 637 3.07 14.61 14.87
CA GLU A 637 2.06 15.34 14.12
C GLU A 637 2.58 15.71 12.73
N LEU A 638 3.81 16.20 12.66
CA LEU A 638 4.49 16.51 11.41
C LEU A 638 4.68 15.25 10.56
N VAL A 639 5.14 14.14 11.15
CA VAL A 639 5.29 12.85 10.46
C VAL A 639 3.95 12.35 9.93
N ARG A 640 2.87 12.52 10.69
CA ARG A 640 1.54 12.03 10.32
C ARG A 640 0.88 12.84 9.21
N ASN A 641 1.03 14.17 9.23
CA ASN A 641 0.27 15.10 8.39
C ASN A 641 1.11 15.85 7.36
N GLY A 642 2.43 15.86 7.49
CA GLY A 642 3.33 16.63 6.64
C GLY A 642 3.53 16.04 5.24
N ASP A 643 4.09 16.88 4.38
CA ASP A 643 4.55 16.52 3.03
C ASP A 643 5.92 15.85 3.08
N TYR A 644 6.03 14.68 2.50
CA TYR A 644 7.30 13.96 2.38
C TYR A 644 8.09 14.40 1.16
N TYR A 645 9.40 14.59 1.34
CA TYR A 645 10.36 14.93 0.29
C TYR A 645 11.60 14.05 0.40
N ARG A 646 11.85 13.22 -0.61
CA ARG A 646 13.11 12.47 -0.74
C ARG A 646 14.19 13.39 -1.28
N LEU A 647 15.31 13.51 -0.58
CA LEU A 647 16.43 14.41 -0.96
C LEU A 647 17.65 13.64 -1.44
N ALA A 648 17.89 12.46 -0.92
CA ALA A 648 18.95 11.55 -1.37
C ALA A 648 18.64 10.11 -0.95
N SER A 649 18.94 9.16 -1.81
CA SER A 649 18.77 7.73 -1.55
C SER A 649 20.11 7.05 -1.29
N TYR A 650 20.18 6.28 -0.20
CA TYR A 650 21.30 5.40 0.07
C TYR A 650 21.47 4.33 -1.02
N GLN A 651 20.38 3.86 -1.60
CA GLN A 651 20.40 2.87 -2.68
C GLN A 651 21.12 3.41 -3.95
N GLU A 652 21.04 4.71 -4.21
CA GLU A 652 21.68 5.35 -5.38
C GLU A 652 23.14 5.72 -5.12
N ASN A 653 23.43 6.30 -3.95
CA ASN A 653 24.74 6.88 -3.67
C ASN A 653 25.68 6.00 -2.81
N ASN A 654 25.16 4.96 -2.16
CA ASN A 654 25.86 4.00 -1.30
C ASN A 654 26.60 4.62 -0.09
N LEU A 655 26.27 5.83 0.30
CA LEU A 655 27.00 6.59 1.35
C LEU A 655 26.07 7.15 2.41
N TYR A 656 24.92 7.68 2.03
CA TYR A 656 24.02 8.35 2.97
C TYR A 656 22.58 8.34 2.46
N ASP A 657 21.71 8.57 3.39
CA ASP A 657 20.28 8.71 3.17
C ASP A 657 19.79 10.06 3.70
N CYS A 658 18.84 10.70 3.03
CA CYS A 658 18.30 11.97 3.46
C CYS A 658 16.88 12.19 2.95
N TYR A 659 15.97 12.50 3.88
CA TYR A 659 14.60 12.89 3.55
C TYR A 659 14.13 14.02 4.48
N MET A 660 13.07 14.68 4.08
CA MET A 660 12.48 15.77 4.84
C MET A 660 10.97 15.67 4.86
N ILE A 661 10.38 16.08 5.97
CA ILE A 661 8.94 16.21 6.14
C ILE A 661 8.66 17.68 6.43
N ALA A 662 7.82 18.33 5.62
CA ALA A 662 7.44 19.73 5.79
C ALA A 662 5.96 19.84 6.17
N ALA A 663 5.64 20.71 7.10
CA ALA A 663 4.26 21.05 7.43
C ALA A 663 3.53 21.61 6.19
N LYS A 664 2.24 21.33 6.06
CA LYS A 664 1.41 21.80 4.92
C LYS A 664 1.41 23.33 4.81
N ASP A 665 1.41 24.06 5.92
CA ASP A 665 1.45 25.53 6.01
C ASP A 665 2.87 26.12 5.89
N LYS A 666 3.89 25.25 5.74
CA LYS A 666 5.30 25.63 5.66
C LYS A 666 5.81 26.38 6.89
N SER A 667 5.23 26.10 8.07
CA SER A 667 5.67 26.66 9.34
C SER A 667 6.91 25.99 9.90
N GLU A 668 7.08 24.71 9.65
CA GLU A 668 8.22 23.92 10.09
C GLU A 668 8.53 22.76 9.13
N ALA A 669 9.74 22.22 9.27
CA ALA A 669 10.13 20.98 8.62
C ALA A 669 11.16 20.20 9.45
N LEU A 670 11.13 18.87 9.34
CA LEU A 670 12.10 17.97 9.95
C LEU A 670 12.88 17.25 8.85
N LEU A 671 14.21 17.40 8.86
CA LEU A 671 15.12 16.68 7.99
C LEU A 671 15.77 15.55 8.78
N THR A 672 15.75 14.35 8.25
CA THR A 672 16.49 13.19 8.74
C THR A 672 17.66 12.92 7.80
N TYR A 673 18.87 12.90 8.35
CA TYR A 673 20.10 12.57 7.63
C TYR A 673 20.79 11.39 8.30
N VAL A 674 21.10 10.35 7.53
CA VAL A 674 21.83 9.16 7.98
C VAL A 674 23.09 8.99 7.16
N GLN A 675 24.25 9.17 7.77
CA GLN A 675 25.55 8.82 7.19
C GLN A 675 25.76 7.32 7.37
N VAL A 676 25.59 6.54 6.31
CA VAL A 676 25.75 5.09 6.32
C VAL A 676 27.24 4.72 6.33
N LEU A 677 28.01 5.31 5.43
CA LEU A 677 29.46 5.08 5.33
C LEU A 677 30.23 6.39 5.42
N ASN A 678 31.22 6.40 6.30
CA ASN A 678 32.22 7.47 6.34
C ASN A 678 33.36 7.19 5.35
N ARG A 679 33.92 8.23 4.76
CA ARG A 679 35.05 8.13 3.82
C ARG A 679 36.17 9.06 4.24
N PRO A 680 37.43 8.64 4.16
CA PRO A 680 38.57 9.54 4.43
C PRO A 680 38.66 10.65 3.40
N ASN A 681 39.01 11.84 3.87
CA ASN A 681 39.18 13.03 3.04
C ASN A 681 37.96 13.38 2.16
N PHE A 682 36.77 13.21 2.74
CA PHE A 682 35.53 13.42 2.01
C PHE A 682 35.06 14.87 2.13
N LYS A 683 34.52 15.39 1.03
CA LYS A 683 33.94 16.73 0.96
C LYS A 683 32.68 16.83 1.82
N SER A 684 32.49 17.95 2.53
CA SER A 684 31.24 18.21 3.27
C SER A 684 30.02 18.06 2.37
N ARG A 685 28.96 17.44 2.88
CA ARG A 685 27.72 17.25 2.14
C ARG A 685 26.88 18.52 2.15
N ILE A 686 26.37 18.88 1.00
CA ILE A 686 25.38 19.96 0.83
C ILE A 686 24.14 19.30 0.23
N VAL A 687 23.02 19.40 0.89
CA VAL A 687 21.75 18.85 0.43
C VAL A 687 20.79 19.99 0.16
N LYS A 688 20.26 20.06 -1.06
CA LYS A 688 19.19 21.01 -1.42
C LYS A 688 17.89 20.54 -0.79
N LEU A 689 17.27 21.43 -0.03
CA LEU A 689 15.99 21.14 0.61
C LEU A 689 14.83 21.29 -0.39
N ALA A 690 13.63 20.90 0.04
CA ALA A 690 12.41 20.99 -0.78
C ALA A 690 11.21 21.35 0.07
N GLY A 691 10.15 21.87 -0.53
CA GLY A 691 8.87 22.09 0.14
C GLY A 691 8.82 23.21 1.17
N LEU A 692 9.82 24.07 1.23
CA LEU A 692 9.82 25.28 2.05
C LEU A 692 9.13 26.45 1.32
N ALA A 693 8.68 27.45 2.06
CA ALA A 693 8.23 28.70 1.47
C ALA A 693 9.46 29.57 1.08
N PRO A 694 9.60 29.95 -0.18
CA PRO A 694 10.81 30.64 -0.66
C PRO A 694 11.14 31.94 0.09
N ASP A 695 10.13 32.69 0.48
CA ASP A 695 10.16 33.99 1.10
C ASP A 695 10.23 34.00 2.63
N LYS A 696 10.01 32.84 3.27
CA LYS A 696 10.11 32.70 4.73
C LYS A 696 11.55 32.48 5.17
N GLU A 697 11.93 33.09 6.32
CA GLU A 697 13.16 32.77 7.01
C GLU A 697 12.98 31.57 7.95
N TYR A 698 13.89 30.61 7.88
CA TYR A 698 13.91 29.41 8.72
C TYR A 698 15.12 29.40 9.64
N LYS A 699 14.88 29.21 10.94
CA LYS A 699 15.89 28.89 11.93
C LYS A 699 16.23 27.40 11.81
N VAL A 700 17.54 27.08 11.74
CA VAL A 700 18.06 25.71 11.59
C VAL A 700 18.54 25.21 12.95
N LEU A 701 17.92 24.14 13.47
CA LEU A 701 18.19 23.57 14.78
C LEU A 701 18.61 22.10 14.62
N TYR A 702 19.75 21.73 15.18
CA TYR A 702 20.19 20.33 15.23
C TYR A 702 19.68 19.69 16.54
N GLU A 703 19.02 18.51 16.44
CA GLU A 703 18.46 17.83 17.60
C GLU A 703 19.49 16.89 18.25
N GLY A 704 19.65 17.00 19.57
CA GLY A 704 20.52 16.11 20.35
C GLY A 704 22.02 16.40 20.27
N ASP A 705 22.38 17.62 19.97
CA ASP A 705 23.79 18.07 19.88
C ASP A 705 24.37 18.47 21.24
N ASP A 706 24.57 17.50 22.14
CA ASP A 706 25.40 17.69 23.35
C ASP A 706 26.90 17.45 23.07
N GLY A 707 27.36 17.49 21.84
CA GLY A 707 28.75 17.18 21.53
C GLY A 707 29.28 17.39 20.12
N MET A 708 28.50 17.95 19.20
CA MET A 708 29.08 18.43 17.96
C MET A 708 29.80 19.75 18.25
N GLU A 709 31.15 19.73 18.18
CA GLU A 709 31.89 20.95 17.99
C GLU A 709 31.23 21.69 16.82
N SER A 710 30.51 22.75 17.14
CA SER A 710 30.13 23.73 16.13
C SER A 710 31.44 24.20 15.54
N ASN A 711 31.82 23.66 14.36
CA ASN A 711 32.79 24.26 13.48
C ASN A 711 32.22 25.60 12.97
N SER A 712 31.84 26.46 13.88
CA SER A 712 31.71 27.89 13.64
C SER A 712 33.09 28.49 13.83
N ASP A 713 33.88 28.51 12.74
CA ASP A 713 34.94 29.49 12.58
C ASP A 713 34.37 30.93 12.55
N ASN A 714 33.30 31.17 13.23
CA ASN A 714 32.77 32.50 13.52
C ASN A 714 33.18 32.87 14.93
N GLU A 715 34.21 33.69 15.04
CA GLU A 715 34.75 34.33 16.25
C GLU A 715 33.75 35.18 17.00
N ASN A 716 32.44 35.06 16.80
CA ASN A 716 31.41 35.75 17.56
C ASN A 716 30.60 34.75 18.41
N GLY A 717 31.06 34.62 19.65
CA GLY A 717 30.50 33.76 20.66
C GLY A 717 29.01 33.95 20.92
N ALA A 718 28.43 32.85 21.36
CA ALA A 718 27.12 32.67 21.93
C ALA A 718 25.89 32.68 20.99
N GLY A 719 25.46 31.52 20.51
CA GLY A 719 24.10 31.13 20.79
C GLY A 719 23.01 31.44 19.78
N ASN A 720 23.22 31.92 18.55
CA ASN A 720 22.11 32.04 17.61
C ASN A 720 22.22 30.99 16.50
N ALA A 721 21.25 30.04 16.50
CA ALA A 721 21.11 29.10 15.40
C ALA A 721 21.01 29.85 14.05
N PRO A 722 21.66 29.36 12.99
CA PRO A 722 21.68 30.05 11.70
C PRO A 722 20.26 30.17 11.13
N VAL A 723 20.05 31.26 10.40
CA VAL A 723 18.76 31.58 9.78
C VAL A 723 19.01 31.81 8.29
N PHE A 724 18.17 31.16 7.46
CA PHE A 724 18.23 31.26 6.01
C PHE A 724 16.82 31.39 5.42
N HIS A 725 16.71 32.04 4.28
CA HIS A 725 15.46 32.02 3.51
C HIS A 725 15.24 30.63 2.89
N GLY A 726 13.96 30.26 2.69
CA GLY A 726 13.61 28.99 2.09
C GLY A 726 14.17 28.79 0.69
N ASP A 727 14.17 29.82 -0.15
CA ASP A 727 14.77 29.79 -1.49
C ASP A 727 16.30 29.48 -1.44
N THR A 728 17.00 30.04 -0.47
CA THR A 728 18.43 29.78 -0.24
C THR A 728 18.66 28.31 0.12
N LEU A 729 17.88 27.77 1.05
CA LEU A 729 17.97 26.37 1.46
C LEU A 729 17.60 25.40 0.34
N MET A 730 16.66 25.76 -0.51
CA MET A 730 16.23 24.95 -1.65
C MET A 730 17.19 25.05 -2.85
N SER A 731 17.85 26.20 -3.06
CA SER A 731 18.71 26.42 -4.24
C SER A 731 20.19 26.19 -3.96
N ALA A 732 20.73 26.77 -2.88
CA ALA A 732 22.12 26.61 -2.46
C ALA A 732 22.32 25.38 -1.59
N GLY A 733 21.30 24.99 -0.80
CA GLY A 733 21.29 23.83 0.07
C GLY A 733 21.77 24.10 1.50
N LEU A 734 21.61 23.10 2.34
CA LEU A 734 22.09 23.06 3.72
C LEU A 734 23.36 22.22 3.80
N LYS A 735 24.42 22.77 4.39
CA LYS A 735 25.64 22.02 4.69
C LYS A 735 25.39 21.12 5.90
N LEU A 736 25.47 19.80 5.69
CA LEU A 736 25.32 18.82 6.75
C LEU A 736 26.64 18.52 7.46
N PRO A 737 26.59 18.14 8.75
CA PRO A 737 27.80 17.83 9.50
C PRO A 737 28.47 16.55 8.99
N ASN A 738 29.81 16.51 9.03
CA ASN A 738 30.56 15.27 8.93
C ASN A 738 30.59 14.59 10.30
N MET A 739 29.99 13.41 10.39
CA MET A 739 30.00 12.63 11.62
C MET A 739 31.13 11.61 11.57
N TRP A 740 31.80 11.40 12.71
CA TRP A 740 32.87 10.41 12.79
C TRP A 740 32.31 9.00 12.92
N GLY A 741 32.69 8.12 11.99
CA GLY A 741 32.29 6.73 11.95
C GLY A 741 31.10 6.44 11.04
N ASP A 742 30.78 5.16 10.89
CA ASP A 742 29.66 4.67 10.09
C ASP A 742 28.34 4.65 10.90
N PHE A 743 27.23 4.57 10.18
CA PHE A 743 25.86 4.44 10.74
C PHE A 743 25.50 5.55 11.73
N LYS A 744 25.85 6.78 11.41
CA LYS A 744 25.53 7.96 12.25
C LYS A 744 24.34 8.72 11.67
N SER A 745 23.54 9.32 12.53
CA SER A 745 22.37 10.10 12.13
C SER A 745 22.28 11.43 12.85
N THR A 746 21.60 12.37 12.22
CA THR A 746 21.17 13.62 12.83
C THR A 746 19.82 14.06 12.32
N LEU A 747 19.05 14.69 13.18
CA LEU A 747 17.80 15.36 12.86
C LEU A 747 18.04 16.86 12.79
N VAL A 748 17.46 17.51 11.79
CA VAL A 748 17.52 18.98 11.67
C VAL A 748 16.10 19.52 11.62
N HIS A 749 15.75 20.32 12.61
CA HIS A 749 14.47 21.00 12.72
C HIS A 749 14.57 22.40 12.12
N LEU A 750 13.74 22.69 11.16
CA LEU A 750 13.62 24.00 10.50
C LEU A 750 12.32 24.65 10.98
N VAL A 751 12.41 25.82 11.57
CA VAL A 751 11.27 26.57 12.10
C VAL A 751 11.19 27.92 11.43
N ALA A 752 10.08 28.20 10.75
CA ALA A 752 9.84 29.50 10.15
C ALA A 752 9.74 30.58 11.24
N LYS A 753 10.44 31.69 11.04
CA LYS A 753 10.27 32.85 11.91
C LYS A 753 8.86 33.39 11.70
N GLN A 754 8.21 33.72 12.81
CA GLN A 754 6.96 34.50 12.73
C GLN A 754 7.28 35.88 12.19
N PRO A 755 6.45 36.44 11.28
CA PRO A 755 6.65 37.78 10.72
C PRO A 755 6.67 38.89 11.77
#